data_dad1a8f9f257c81be4ae9512f428a22f
#
_entry.id   dad1a8f9f257c81be4ae9512f428a22f
#
_cell.length_a   1.000
_cell.length_b   1.000
_cell.length_c   1.000
_cell.angle_alpha   90.00
_cell.angle_beta   90.00
_cell.angle_gamma   90.00
#
_symmetry.space_group_name_H-M   'P 1'
#
loop_
_entity.id
_entity.type
_entity.pdbx_description
1 polymer ?
#
loop_
_entity_poly.entity_id
_entity_poly.type
_entity_poly.pdbx_seq_one_letter_code
_entity_poly.pdbx_strand_id
1 'polypeptide(L)'
;MKLLPYFTFLLIVMLISCKSEQKQLVEAFKQMKKSIPFLFVSTDNKELEIALDLAKENRSELENVLEHYKDNQEKLKAAKFLIRNMPGSYAVDSILEKRYTPFYLIYDSLSLIYNGNFPKERGLKIDSLWENYGKNIGGYFSINYTPDLNVINSHQLISEIELAFKSWKENIYTRQCSFDEFCEYILPYRRMNGIIMNSHRHEFYSRHAPFYYKKEDVDFRNETDSLLFNYKHIKHSQFYGSNIPIWSPHVLEKLKYGLCEQRCWYNSILLSSLGMAVTIDWVPAWGNRNRSHSWNAIIVKGETYPFEPFWDNDRWKYKHIYNNESFDDYWGRFRLPKVYRVTYSNNLDGPILDKNVSQNDIPSLFKNSKMKDVSSAYFRTSDVIVDLSGSIPEGCEYAYLCVFGYQQWHPVQWGRIKNGKALFKDMGRDIVYLPVFYVNGSIKYASSPFLLNSKGKVEVLKYRIDKQSIAVKNIAGAREHESNIQNMNSLKNAIFIGSSNKNNLTNGDTLCKVKNIELYNCNYKVASANKYRYIRIALPRDTFALSNLKFYEKKNNKVELVKGVSYLCSLKDNSHLETEEFVLDEYCDSGFKTYCPIRYVDFDLGKDCELESIVIKPYIKTQLFSGIWYELFYWDNGWRSLGSKEGTGSHLIYDNVPVGTLLMVKNKKWKSNSAERIFIYKDGEILWY
;
A
#
# COMPACT_ATOMS: atom_id res chain seq x y z
N MET A 1 13.82 -18.77 22.43
CA MET A 1 13.14 -20.01 21.93
C MET A 1 11.71 -20.01 22.48
N LYS A 2 10.66 -20.07 21.67
CA LYS A 2 9.20 -19.96 21.90
C LYS A 2 8.59 -18.59 21.59
N LEU A 3 8.51 -18.23 20.30
CA LEU A 3 7.65 -17.15 19.79
C LEU A 3 6.86 -17.57 18.53
N LEU A 4 6.65 -18.87 18.35
CA LEU A 4 6.07 -19.42 17.11
C LEU A 4 4.53 -19.61 17.07
N PRO A 5 3.71 -19.49 18.16
CA PRO A 5 2.27 -19.69 18.01
C PRO A 5 1.45 -18.41 17.78
N TYR A 6 1.99 -17.19 17.92
CA TYR A 6 1.17 -15.97 17.99
C TYR A 6 0.79 -15.39 16.63
N PHE A 7 1.58 -15.59 15.59
CA PHE A 7 1.27 -15.08 14.25
C PHE A 7 0.25 -15.95 13.50
N THR A 8 0.27 -17.25 13.71
CA THR A 8 -0.78 -18.16 13.24
C THR A 8 -2.11 -17.88 13.95
N PHE A 9 -2.07 -17.38 15.18
CA PHE A 9 -3.26 -17.05 15.95
C PHE A 9 -3.91 -15.75 15.47
N LEU A 10 -3.15 -14.74 15.01
CA LEU A 10 -3.71 -13.50 14.46
C LEU A 10 -4.42 -13.75 13.13
N LEU A 11 -3.83 -14.58 12.26
CA LEU A 11 -4.49 -15.03 11.02
C LEU A 11 -5.70 -15.94 11.31
N ILE A 12 -5.63 -16.74 12.37
CA ILE A 12 -6.71 -17.62 12.80
C ILE A 12 -7.81 -16.84 13.53
N VAL A 13 -7.53 -15.79 14.28
CA VAL A 13 -8.57 -14.95 14.90
C VAL A 13 -9.27 -14.08 13.84
N MET A 14 -8.56 -13.51 12.86
CA MET A 14 -9.20 -12.93 11.68
C MET A 14 -10.01 -13.97 10.88
N LEU A 15 -9.56 -15.22 10.81
CA LEU A 15 -10.26 -16.32 10.14
C LEU A 15 -11.43 -16.88 10.96
N ILE A 16 -11.42 -16.78 12.29
CA ILE A 16 -12.49 -17.30 13.16
C ILE A 16 -13.61 -16.27 13.34
N SER A 17 -13.30 -14.97 13.49
CA SER A 17 -14.31 -13.90 13.45
C SER A 17 -15.01 -13.90 12.08
N CYS A 18 -14.25 -14.09 11.01
CA CYS A 18 -14.76 -14.24 9.65
C CYS A 18 -15.73 -15.42 9.47
N LYS A 19 -15.68 -16.49 10.28
CA LYS A 19 -16.50 -17.70 10.02
C LYS A 19 -17.99 -17.53 10.34
N SER A 20 -18.36 -16.82 11.40
CA SER A 20 -19.79 -16.56 11.70
C SER A 20 -20.37 -15.50 10.77
N GLU A 21 -19.59 -14.51 10.42
CA GLU A 21 -19.92 -13.41 9.51
C GLU A 21 -20.04 -13.91 8.07
N GLN A 22 -19.06 -14.70 7.62
CA GLN A 22 -19.12 -15.37 6.34
C GLN A 22 -20.33 -16.30 6.24
N LYS A 23 -20.74 -16.93 7.33
CA LYS A 23 -21.90 -17.80 7.34
C LYS A 23 -23.20 -17.03 7.13
N GLN A 24 -23.33 -15.83 7.69
CA GLN A 24 -24.50 -14.96 7.50
C GLN A 24 -24.52 -14.27 6.13
N LEU A 25 -23.37 -13.74 5.67
CA LEU A 25 -23.20 -13.26 4.31
C LEU A 25 -23.49 -14.38 3.29
N VAL A 26 -22.94 -15.57 3.50
CA VAL A 26 -23.19 -16.74 2.66
C VAL A 26 -24.65 -17.16 2.70
N GLU A 27 -25.34 -17.06 3.84
CA GLU A 27 -26.76 -17.36 3.93
C GLU A 27 -27.62 -16.28 3.23
N ALA A 28 -27.29 -14.99 3.41
CA ALA A 28 -27.90 -13.90 2.65
C ALA A 28 -27.67 -14.09 1.13
N PHE A 29 -26.45 -14.45 0.71
CA PHE A 29 -26.15 -14.73 -0.68
C PHE A 29 -26.80 -16.01 -1.20
N LYS A 30 -26.96 -17.04 -0.38
CA LYS A 30 -27.72 -18.25 -0.77
C LYS A 30 -29.19 -17.96 -1.00
N GLN A 31 -29.79 -17.09 -0.17
CA GLN A 31 -31.18 -16.65 -0.36
C GLN A 31 -31.31 -15.76 -1.59
N MET A 32 -30.38 -14.82 -1.82
CA MET A 32 -30.29 -14.05 -3.08
C MET A 32 -30.11 -14.98 -4.29
N LYS A 33 -29.23 -16.00 -4.20
CA LYS A 33 -29.04 -16.99 -5.28
C LYS A 33 -30.27 -17.82 -5.59
N LYS A 34 -31.09 -18.17 -4.60
CA LYS A 34 -32.37 -18.87 -4.85
C LYS A 34 -33.37 -17.99 -5.61
N SER A 35 -33.22 -16.67 -5.54
CA SER A 35 -34.08 -15.68 -6.20
C SER A 35 -33.63 -15.26 -7.61
N ILE A 36 -32.42 -15.64 -8.04
CA ILE A 36 -31.78 -15.25 -9.32
C ILE A 36 -32.46 -15.79 -10.60
N PRO A 37 -33.29 -16.86 -10.64
CA PRO A 37 -33.90 -17.28 -11.90
C PRO A 37 -34.88 -16.28 -12.54
N PHE A 38 -35.20 -15.14 -11.89
CA PHE A 38 -36.18 -14.14 -12.38
C PHE A 38 -35.57 -12.73 -12.49
N LEU A 39 -34.50 -12.60 -13.22
CA LEU A 39 -33.68 -11.38 -13.33
C LEU A 39 -34.20 -10.36 -14.36
N PHE A 40 -35.41 -9.87 -14.27
CA PHE A 40 -35.84 -8.71 -15.09
C PHE A 40 -36.90 -7.78 -14.46
N VAL A 41 -37.16 -7.83 -13.15
CA VAL A 41 -38.08 -6.87 -12.52
C VAL A 41 -37.52 -6.39 -11.19
N SER A 42 -37.16 -5.10 -11.12
CA SER A 42 -36.86 -4.30 -9.91
C SER A 42 -36.04 -5.05 -8.84
N THR A 43 -34.73 -5.06 -9.00
CA THR A 43 -33.73 -5.63 -8.06
C THR A 43 -33.83 -5.02 -6.66
N ASP A 44 -34.07 -3.73 -6.54
CA ASP A 44 -34.10 -2.94 -5.29
C ASP A 44 -35.13 -3.43 -4.26
N ASN A 45 -36.31 -3.84 -4.69
CA ASN A 45 -37.34 -4.32 -3.78
C ASN A 45 -37.04 -5.74 -3.26
N LYS A 46 -36.41 -6.59 -4.06
CA LYS A 46 -36.03 -7.95 -3.63
C LYS A 46 -34.90 -7.93 -2.61
N GLU A 47 -33.88 -7.09 -2.82
CA GLU A 47 -32.78 -6.92 -1.87
C GLU A 47 -33.27 -6.35 -0.55
N LEU A 48 -34.22 -5.41 -0.59
CA LEU A 48 -34.86 -4.87 0.59
C LEU A 48 -35.62 -5.95 1.39
N GLU A 49 -36.41 -6.78 0.73
CA GLU A 49 -37.14 -7.88 1.40
C GLU A 49 -36.20 -8.90 2.00
N ILE A 50 -35.12 -9.27 1.30
CA ILE A 50 -34.09 -10.16 1.85
C ILE A 50 -33.47 -9.57 3.12
N ALA A 51 -33.18 -8.27 3.13
CA ALA A 51 -32.62 -7.62 4.31
C ALA A 51 -33.62 -7.60 5.49
N LEU A 52 -34.89 -7.34 5.22
CA LEU A 52 -35.97 -7.38 6.21
C LEU A 52 -36.14 -8.80 6.77
N ASP A 53 -36.12 -9.83 5.94
CA ASP A 53 -36.20 -11.24 6.39
C ASP A 53 -35.00 -11.64 7.26
N LEU A 54 -33.80 -11.16 6.92
CA LEU A 54 -32.58 -11.40 7.70
C LEU A 54 -32.59 -10.70 9.06
N ALA A 55 -33.33 -9.63 9.22
CA ALA A 55 -33.50 -8.92 10.49
C ALA A 55 -34.28 -9.72 11.53
N LYS A 56 -35.03 -10.77 11.13
CA LYS A 56 -35.78 -11.67 12.01
C LYS A 56 -36.72 -10.89 12.93
N GLU A 57 -36.55 -11.02 14.25
CA GLU A 57 -37.35 -10.35 15.28
C GLU A 57 -37.23 -8.81 15.23
N ASN A 58 -36.13 -8.28 14.68
CA ASN A 58 -35.90 -6.84 14.53
C ASN A 58 -36.55 -6.25 13.26
N ARG A 59 -37.24 -7.05 12.46
CA ARG A 59 -37.87 -6.63 11.20
C ARG A 59 -38.83 -5.42 11.40
N SER A 60 -39.63 -5.44 12.46
CA SER A 60 -40.58 -4.37 12.76
C SER A 60 -39.90 -3.01 12.99
N GLU A 61 -38.70 -2.98 13.57
CA GLU A 61 -37.93 -1.74 13.74
C GLU A 61 -37.56 -1.12 12.39
N LEU A 62 -37.15 -1.95 11.43
CA LEU A 62 -36.81 -1.48 10.09
C LEU A 62 -38.01 -1.06 9.26
N GLU A 63 -39.16 -1.78 9.42
CA GLU A 63 -40.41 -1.41 8.79
C GLU A 63 -40.98 -0.10 9.34
N ASN A 64 -40.81 0.18 10.64
CA ASN A 64 -41.16 1.45 11.27
C ASN A 64 -40.39 2.63 10.64
N VAL A 65 -39.11 2.46 10.25
CA VAL A 65 -38.32 3.49 9.53
C VAL A 65 -38.96 3.78 8.15
N LEU A 66 -39.33 2.74 7.43
CA LEU A 66 -39.94 2.87 6.10
C LEU A 66 -41.30 3.56 6.19
N GLU A 67 -42.13 3.20 7.18
CA GLU A 67 -43.43 3.81 7.42
C GLU A 67 -43.29 5.29 7.84
N HIS A 68 -42.30 5.62 8.69
CA HIS A 68 -41.99 7.00 9.09
C HIS A 68 -41.73 7.93 7.89
N TYR A 69 -41.09 7.41 6.82
CA TYR A 69 -40.77 8.19 5.64
C TYR A 69 -41.69 7.98 4.44
N LYS A 70 -42.83 7.32 4.60
CA LYS A 70 -43.76 6.99 3.47
C LYS A 70 -44.15 8.20 2.63
N ASP A 71 -44.34 9.36 3.27
CA ASP A 71 -44.72 10.61 2.63
C ASP A 71 -43.57 11.50 2.17
N ASN A 72 -42.28 11.07 2.46
CA ASN A 72 -41.07 11.75 2.04
C ASN A 72 -40.25 10.85 1.13
N GLN A 73 -40.45 10.97 -0.17
CA GLN A 73 -39.86 10.06 -1.17
C GLN A 73 -38.34 10.05 -1.17
N GLU A 74 -37.66 11.18 -0.89
CA GLU A 74 -36.22 11.27 -0.88
C GLU A 74 -35.62 10.53 0.34
N LYS A 75 -36.18 10.78 1.53
CA LYS A 75 -35.77 10.10 2.75
C LYS A 75 -36.16 8.61 2.76
N LEU A 76 -37.33 8.27 2.14
CA LEU A 76 -37.70 6.87 1.96
C LEU A 76 -36.71 6.11 1.08
N LYS A 77 -36.21 6.70 -0.02
CA LYS A 77 -35.16 6.13 -0.85
C LYS A 77 -33.85 5.94 -0.04
N ALA A 78 -33.47 6.91 0.78
CA ALA A 78 -32.30 6.82 1.65
C ALA A 78 -32.45 5.70 2.71
N ALA A 79 -33.62 5.58 3.34
CA ALA A 79 -33.93 4.50 4.29
C ALA A 79 -33.85 3.13 3.61
N LYS A 80 -34.46 2.97 2.44
CA LYS A 80 -34.37 1.75 1.63
C LYS A 80 -32.92 1.41 1.25
N PHE A 81 -32.12 2.41 0.87
CA PHE A 81 -30.69 2.22 0.58
C PHE A 81 -29.94 1.69 1.79
N LEU A 82 -30.13 2.26 2.97
CA LEU A 82 -29.47 1.79 4.20
C LEU A 82 -29.91 0.36 4.55
N ILE A 83 -31.18 0.05 4.54
CA ILE A 83 -31.70 -1.25 4.97
C ILE A 83 -31.25 -2.36 3.99
N ARG A 84 -31.44 -2.16 2.68
CA ARG A 84 -31.06 -3.19 1.68
C ARG A 84 -29.56 -3.50 1.67
N ASN A 85 -28.74 -2.52 2.00
CA ASN A 85 -27.29 -2.66 2.06
C ASN A 85 -26.75 -2.97 3.47
N MET A 86 -27.59 -3.11 4.48
CA MET A 86 -27.18 -3.44 5.85
C MET A 86 -26.65 -4.88 6.04
N PRO A 87 -27.10 -5.91 5.27
CA PRO A 87 -26.50 -7.24 5.35
C PRO A 87 -24.98 -7.20 5.23
N GLY A 88 -24.26 -7.92 6.12
CA GLY A 88 -22.82 -7.91 6.21
C GLY A 88 -22.23 -6.78 7.09
N SER A 89 -23.07 -5.89 7.62
CA SER A 89 -22.68 -4.91 8.64
C SER A 89 -22.87 -5.50 10.04
N TYR A 90 -21.91 -5.27 10.93
CA TYR A 90 -21.95 -5.81 12.29
C TYR A 90 -21.23 -4.91 13.31
N ALA A 91 -21.67 -5.01 14.56
CA ALA A 91 -21.16 -4.26 15.69
C ALA A 91 -20.49 -5.19 16.72
N VAL A 92 -19.63 -4.61 17.55
CA VAL A 92 -19.19 -5.17 18.83
C VAL A 92 -20.10 -4.65 19.93
N ASP A 93 -20.40 -5.48 20.94
CA ASP A 93 -21.17 -5.07 22.09
C ASP A 93 -20.43 -3.97 22.90
N SER A 94 -21.11 -2.88 23.18
CA SER A 94 -20.59 -1.77 23.99
C SER A 94 -20.24 -2.19 25.42
N ILE A 95 -20.87 -3.23 25.97
CA ILE A 95 -20.57 -3.81 27.27
C ILE A 95 -19.14 -4.37 27.28
N LEU A 96 -18.71 -4.95 26.18
CA LEU A 96 -17.36 -5.51 26.05
C LEU A 96 -16.28 -4.41 26.14
N GLU A 97 -16.49 -3.25 25.54
CA GLU A 97 -15.57 -2.12 25.67
C GLU A 97 -15.46 -1.65 27.12
N LYS A 98 -16.58 -1.58 27.84
CA LYS A 98 -16.60 -1.20 29.25
C LYS A 98 -15.78 -2.15 30.13
N ARG A 99 -15.70 -3.43 29.82
CA ARG A 99 -14.88 -4.40 30.54
C ARG A 99 -13.38 -4.10 30.46
N TYR A 100 -12.92 -3.41 29.41
CA TYR A 100 -11.53 -2.99 29.24
C TYR A 100 -11.24 -1.60 29.82
N THR A 101 -12.22 -0.91 30.42
CA THR A 101 -12.02 0.40 31.05
C THR A 101 -10.86 0.43 32.04
N PRO A 102 -10.63 -0.59 32.92
CA PRO A 102 -9.47 -0.58 33.80
C PRO A 102 -8.14 -0.51 33.07
N PHE A 103 -7.99 -1.20 31.95
CA PHE A 103 -6.79 -1.10 31.12
C PHE A 103 -6.61 0.32 30.55
N TYR A 104 -7.66 0.93 30.04
CA TYR A 104 -7.60 2.29 29.48
C TYR A 104 -7.23 3.34 30.55
N LEU A 105 -7.67 3.17 31.80
CA LEU A 105 -7.29 4.05 32.91
C LEU A 105 -5.80 3.92 33.28
N ILE A 106 -5.27 2.71 33.32
CA ILE A 106 -3.83 2.47 33.50
C ILE A 106 -3.03 3.12 32.35
N TYR A 107 -3.50 2.96 31.13
CA TYR A 107 -2.87 3.57 29.96
C TYR A 107 -2.86 5.11 30.04
N ASP A 108 -3.97 5.74 30.45
CA ASP A 108 -4.08 7.19 30.63
C ASP A 108 -3.08 7.70 31.66
N SER A 109 -2.99 7.02 32.81
CA SER A 109 -2.05 7.38 33.87
C SER A 109 -0.60 7.36 33.37
N LEU A 110 -0.22 6.34 32.60
CA LEU A 110 1.10 6.25 31.97
C LEU A 110 1.31 7.34 30.90
N SER A 111 0.27 7.65 30.12
CA SER A 111 0.31 8.70 29.10
C SER A 111 0.58 10.09 29.72
N LEU A 112 0.00 10.38 30.88
CA LEU A 112 0.26 11.60 31.62
C LEU A 112 1.72 11.68 32.12
N ILE A 113 2.26 10.60 32.66
CA ILE A 113 3.66 10.52 33.12
C ILE A 113 4.65 10.83 31.98
N TYR A 114 4.30 10.46 30.78
CA TYR A 114 5.17 10.60 29.61
C TYR A 114 4.77 11.74 28.67
N ASN A 115 3.89 12.65 29.08
CA ASN A 115 3.39 13.76 28.27
C ASN A 115 2.90 13.34 26.87
N GLY A 116 2.27 12.14 26.77
CA GLY A 116 1.78 11.59 25.51
C GLY A 116 2.86 11.16 24.49
N ASN A 117 4.13 11.34 24.80
CA ASN A 117 5.25 10.96 23.96
C ASN A 117 5.88 9.65 24.45
N PHE A 118 5.29 8.52 24.06
CA PHE A 118 5.95 7.23 24.29
C PHE A 118 7.13 7.11 23.30
N PRO A 119 8.41 7.00 23.73
CA PRO A 119 9.53 6.70 22.82
C PRO A 119 9.35 5.33 22.16
N LYS A 120 10.02 5.11 21.02
CA LYS A 120 9.96 3.84 20.26
C LYS A 120 10.20 2.60 21.13
N GLU A 121 11.11 2.69 22.09
CA GLU A 121 11.41 1.63 23.05
C GLU A 121 10.25 1.33 24.03
N ARG A 122 9.26 2.19 24.08
CA ARG A 122 8.11 2.08 24.99
C ARG A 122 6.89 1.43 24.35
N GLY A 123 6.85 1.26 23.03
CA GLY A 123 5.89 0.38 22.36
C GLY A 123 5.97 -1.03 22.93
N LEU A 124 7.18 -1.54 23.14
CA LEU A 124 7.40 -2.82 23.81
C LEU A 124 6.86 -2.87 25.23
N LYS A 125 6.94 -1.76 25.98
CA LYS A 125 6.38 -1.68 27.34
C LYS A 125 4.85 -1.66 27.37
N ILE A 126 4.22 -1.06 26.36
CA ILE A 126 2.76 -1.05 26.23
C ILE A 126 2.26 -2.42 25.81
N ASP A 127 2.93 -3.10 24.91
CA ASP A 127 2.64 -4.48 24.57
C ASP A 127 2.76 -5.40 25.80
N SER A 128 3.82 -5.22 26.59
CA SER A 128 4.00 -5.95 27.86
C SER A 128 2.92 -5.61 28.88
N LEU A 129 2.48 -4.36 28.95
CA LEU A 129 1.38 -3.94 29.81
C LEU A 129 0.08 -4.64 29.42
N TRP A 130 -0.21 -4.70 28.12
CA TRP A 130 -1.39 -5.39 27.59
C TRP A 130 -1.34 -6.89 27.87
N GLU A 131 -0.19 -7.52 27.63
CA GLU A 131 0.01 -8.95 27.92
C GLU A 131 -0.15 -9.26 29.42
N ASN A 132 0.42 -8.43 30.29
CA ASN A 132 0.28 -8.60 31.74
C ASN A 132 -1.16 -8.38 32.20
N TYR A 133 -1.85 -7.38 31.64
CA TYR A 133 -3.26 -7.17 31.93
C TYR A 133 -4.09 -8.40 31.57
N GLY A 134 -3.89 -8.96 30.37
CA GLY A 134 -4.58 -10.19 29.94
C GLY A 134 -4.31 -11.38 30.87
N LYS A 135 -3.06 -11.54 31.36
CA LYS A 135 -2.72 -12.58 32.34
C LYS A 135 -3.45 -12.36 33.66
N ASN A 136 -3.51 -11.12 34.14
CA ASN A 136 -4.14 -10.80 35.44
C ASN A 136 -5.65 -11.01 35.44
N ILE A 137 -6.33 -10.85 34.31
CA ILE A 137 -7.78 -11.10 34.15
C ILE A 137 -8.11 -12.53 33.73
N GLY A 138 -7.12 -13.42 33.67
CA GLY A 138 -7.31 -14.82 33.27
C GLY A 138 -7.53 -15.06 31.77
N GLY A 139 -7.16 -14.10 30.94
CA GLY A 139 -7.31 -14.12 29.49
C GLY A 139 -8.14 -12.96 28.96
N TYR A 140 -8.14 -12.78 27.63
CA TYR A 140 -8.95 -11.72 27.00
C TYR A 140 -10.39 -12.17 26.80
N PHE A 141 -11.33 -11.23 26.87
CA PHE A 141 -12.75 -11.52 26.61
C PHE A 141 -12.96 -11.91 25.15
N SER A 142 -13.83 -12.91 24.94
CA SER A 142 -14.26 -13.27 23.58
C SER A 142 -15.05 -12.14 22.95
N ILE A 143 -14.73 -11.83 21.69
CA ILE A 143 -15.44 -10.81 20.93
C ILE A 143 -16.64 -11.47 20.26
N ASN A 144 -17.83 -11.00 20.59
CA ASN A 144 -19.06 -11.39 19.93
C ASN A 144 -19.48 -10.26 18.98
N TYR A 145 -19.69 -10.61 17.72
CA TYR A 145 -20.17 -9.69 16.71
C TYR A 145 -21.66 -9.89 16.51
N THR A 146 -22.42 -8.79 16.52
CA THR A 146 -23.85 -8.81 16.29
C THR A 146 -24.17 -8.08 14.98
N PRO A 147 -24.91 -8.70 14.04
CA PRO A 147 -25.36 -8.03 12.83
C PRO A 147 -26.17 -6.77 13.16
N ASP A 148 -25.91 -5.67 12.44
CA ASP A 148 -26.62 -4.42 12.63
C ASP A 148 -28.12 -4.59 12.42
N LEU A 149 -28.53 -5.42 11.45
CA LEU A 149 -29.92 -5.78 11.19
C LEU A 149 -30.68 -6.26 12.45
N ASN A 150 -29.98 -6.90 13.38
CA ASN A 150 -30.60 -7.53 14.55
C ASN A 150 -30.66 -6.63 15.78
N VAL A 151 -30.02 -5.43 15.74
CA VAL A 151 -29.85 -4.58 16.94
C VAL A 151 -30.19 -3.11 16.72
N ILE A 152 -30.16 -2.62 15.49
CA ILE A 152 -30.48 -1.22 15.20
C ILE A 152 -31.97 -0.98 15.39
N ASN A 153 -32.34 0.05 16.17
CA ASN A 153 -33.75 0.41 16.33
C ASN A 153 -34.13 1.55 15.40
N SER A 154 -35.46 1.70 15.22
CA SER A 154 -36.05 2.71 14.32
C SER A 154 -35.65 4.13 14.69
N HIS A 155 -35.68 4.49 15.98
CA HIS A 155 -35.32 5.82 16.45
C HIS A 155 -33.85 6.16 16.11
N GLN A 156 -32.94 5.24 16.31
CA GLN A 156 -31.53 5.44 15.98
C GLN A 156 -31.34 5.63 14.47
N LEU A 157 -31.94 4.79 13.63
CA LEU A 157 -31.76 4.86 12.19
C LEU A 157 -32.41 6.14 11.60
N ILE A 158 -33.58 6.54 12.09
CA ILE A 158 -34.23 7.80 11.74
C ILE A 158 -33.32 8.99 12.12
N SER A 159 -32.81 9.00 13.34
CA SER A 159 -31.90 10.05 13.82
C SER A 159 -30.64 10.21 12.95
N GLU A 160 -30.05 9.09 12.54
CA GLU A 160 -28.89 9.08 11.64
C GLU A 160 -29.24 9.64 10.24
N ILE A 161 -30.41 9.27 9.69
CA ILE A 161 -30.90 9.79 8.42
C ILE A 161 -31.15 11.31 8.50
N GLU A 162 -31.86 11.77 9.54
CA GLU A 162 -32.14 13.20 9.72
C GLU A 162 -30.86 14.04 9.80
N LEU A 163 -29.88 13.59 10.58
CA LEU A 163 -28.61 14.30 10.70
C LEU A 163 -27.81 14.28 9.39
N ALA A 164 -27.83 13.16 8.67
CA ALA A 164 -27.15 13.08 7.38
C ALA A 164 -27.71 14.07 6.36
N PHE A 165 -29.06 14.15 6.25
CA PHE A 165 -29.72 15.13 5.38
C PHE A 165 -29.44 16.56 5.81
N LYS A 166 -29.46 16.84 7.11
CA LYS A 166 -29.16 18.16 7.67
C LYS A 166 -27.74 18.58 7.30
N SER A 167 -26.75 17.78 7.64
CA SER A 167 -25.34 18.09 7.39
C SER A 167 -25.00 18.19 5.90
N TRP A 168 -25.61 17.35 5.04
CA TRP A 168 -25.47 17.43 3.58
C TRP A 168 -25.92 18.77 3.03
N LYS A 169 -27.12 19.25 3.45
CA LYS A 169 -27.69 20.51 3.00
C LYS A 169 -26.92 21.73 3.52
N GLU A 170 -26.37 21.66 4.71
CA GLU A 170 -25.58 22.72 5.34
C GLU A 170 -24.15 22.80 4.75
N ASN A 171 -23.60 21.72 4.21
CA ASN A 171 -22.24 21.68 3.71
C ASN A 171 -22.13 22.27 2.29
N ILE A 172 -21.39 23.37 2.13
CA ILE A 172 -21.27 24.09 0.86
C ILE A 172 -20.56 23.30 -0.24
N TYR A 173 -19.68 22.36 0.12
CA TYR A 173 -18.91 21.58 -0.83
C TYR A 173 -19.68 20.38 -1.39
N THR A 174 -20.62 19.84 -0.63
CA THR A 174 -21.28 18.57 -0.94
C THR A 174 -22.78 18.69 -1.18
N ARG A 175 -23.40 19.83 -0.86
CA ARG A 175 -24.84 20.07 -1.13
C ARG A 175 -25.23 19.92 -2.59
N GLN A 176 -24.26 19.94 -3.51
CA GLN A 176 -24.44 19.70 -4.95
C GLN A 176 -24.12 18.28 -5.38
N CYS A 177 -23.68 17.40 -4.47
CA CYS A 177 -23.48 15.98 -4.77
C CYS A 177 -24.79 15.35 -5.23
N SER A 178 -24.72 14.40 -6.13
CA SER A 178 -25.86 13.58 -6.52
C SER A 178 -26.42 12.83 -5.31
N PHE A 179 -27.68 12.41 -5.41
CA PHE A 179 -28.31 11.61 -4.36
C PHE A 179 -27.57 10.27 -4.13
N ASP A 180 -27.04 9.67 -5.18
CA ASP A 180 -26.25 8.43 -5.08
C ASP A 180 -24.92 8.66 -4.33
N GLU A 181 -24.24 9.77 -4.58
CA GLU A 181 -23.04 10.17 -3.83
C GLU A 181 -23.36 10.46 -2.36
N PHE A 182 -24.49 11.13 -2.10
CA PHE A 182 -24.98 11.33 -0.74
C PHE A 182 -25.22 9.99 -0.03
N CYS A 183 -25.93 9.07 -0.69
CA CYS A 183 -26.23 7.76 -0.15
C CYS A 183 -24.98 6.94 0.16
N GLU A 184 -23.93 7.05 -0.66
CA GLU A 184 -22.70 6.25 -0.47
C GLU A 184 -21.70 6.90 0.49
N TYR A 185 -21.54 8.23 0.46
CA TYR A 185 -20.42 8.89 1.13
C TYR A 185 -20.80 9.71 2.37
N ILE A 186 -22.06 10.12 2.53
CA ILE A 186 -22.50 10.97 3.64
C ILE A 186 -23.51 10.22 4.53
N LEU A 187 -24.53 9.61 3.94
CA LEU A 187 -25.63 8.95 4.63
C LEU A 187 -25.20 7.80 5.58
N PRO A 188 -24.24 6.90 5.24
CA PRO A 188 -23.98 5.72 6.05
C PRO A 188 -23.56 6.05 7.48
N TYR A 189 -24.26 5.46 8.44
CA TYR A 189 -23.94 5.54 9.87
C TYR A 189 -22.75 4.65 10.24
N ARG A 190 -22.50 3.58 9.45
CA ARG A 190 -21.38 2.65 9.64
C ARG A 190 -20.30 2.89 8.59
N ARG A 191 -19.08 3.10 9.05
CA ARG A 191 -17.91 3.36 8.21
C ARG A 191 -16.88 2.21 8.22
N MET A 192 -16.96 1.34 9.22
CA MET A 192 -16.13 0.14 9.37
C MET A 192 -16.90 -0.89 10.20
N ASN A 193 -16.73 -2.16 9.90
CA ASN A 193 -17.29 -3.27 10.68
C ASN A 193 -16.51 -3.50 11.98
N GLY A 194 -17.15 -4.14 12.97
CA GLY A 194 -16.53 -4.44 14.25
C GLY A 194 -16.36 -3.26 15.20
N ILE A 195 -17.05 -2.16 14.95
CA ILE A 195 -17.11 -0.96 15.80
C ILE A 195 -18.41 -1.02 16.59
N ILE A 196 -18.42 -0.48 17.82
CA ILE A 196 -19.68 -0.36 18.57
C ILE A 196 -20.67 0.49 17.81
N MET A 197 -21.96 0.10 17.96
CA MET A 197 -23.07 0.90 17.43
C MET A 197 -23.46 1.96 18.45
N ASN A 198 -23.23 3.22 18.11
CA ASN A 198 -23.68 4.37 18.89
C ASN A 198 -23.85 5.61 17.99
N SER A 199 -24.26 6.72 18.56
CA SER A 199 -24.50 7.99 17.89
C SER A 199 -23.27 8.90 17.81
N HIS A 200 -22.09 8.37 17.55
CA HIS A 200 -20.85 9.16 17.44
C HIS A 200 -20.93 10.29 16.43
N ARG A 201 -21.71 10.13 15.36
CA ARG A 201 -21.98 11.17 14.38
C ARG A 201 -22.63 12.40 15.02
N HIS A 202 -23.64 12.21 15.89
CA HIS A 202 -24.33 13.30 16.58
C HIS A 202 -23.38 14.04 17.52
N GLU A 203 -22.52 13.32 18.20
CA GLU A 203 -21.53 13.90 19.11
C GLU A 203 -20.54 14.79 18.34
N PHE A 204 -19.97 14.28 17.22
CA PHE A 204 -19.07 15.07 16.40
C PHE A 204 -19.75 16.28 15.77
N TYR A 205 -20.98 16.11 15.29
CA TYR A 205 -21.76 17.23 14.77
C TYR A 205 -21.96 18.31 15.84
N SER A 206 -22.42 17.95 17.04
CA SER A 206 -22.65 18.90 18.12
C SER A 206 -21.37 19.63 18.55
N ARG A 207 -20.23 18.92 18.54
CA ARG A 207 -18.94 19.46 18.92
C ARG A 207 -18.39 20.47 17.91
N HIS A 208 -18.60 20.26 16.61
CA HIS A 208 -17.90 20.99 15.56
C HIS A 208 -18.79 21.90 14.68
N ALA A 209 -20.05 21.57 14.46
CA ALA A 209 -20.93 22.33 13.57
C ALA A 209 -21.01 23.82 13.92
N PRO A 210 -21.04 24.28 15.20
CA PRO A 210 -21.11 25.70 15.53
C PRO A 210 -19.95 26.53 15.01
N PHE A 211 -18.82 25.91 14.70
CA PHE A 211 -17.59 26.56 14.23
C PHE A 211 -17.35 26.29 12.74
N TYR A 212 -17.73 25.12 12.26
CA TYR A 212 -17.43 24.63 10.92
C TYR A 212 -18.16 25.40 9.81
N TYR A 213 -19.46 25.68 9.98
CA TYR A 213 -20.26 26.32 8.94
C TYR A 213 -20.19 27.85 8.90
N LYS A 214 -19.31 28.48 9.67
CA LYS A 214 -19.21 29.95 9.78
C LYS A 214 -18.34 30.61 8.71
N LYS A 215 -17.66 29.83 7.86
CA LYS A 215 -16.70 30.35 6.90
C LYS A 215 -17.24 30.27 5.49
N GLU A 216 -17.19 31.39 4.78
CA GLU A 216 -17.48 31.46 3.34
C GLU A 216 -16.16 31.45 2.57
N ASP A 217 -16.14 30.86 1.36
CA ASP A 217 -15.02 30.84 0.39
C ASP A 217 -13.69 30.20 0.84
N VAL A 218 -13.72 29.20 1.68
CA VAL A 218 -12.52 28.41 2.04
C VAL A 218 -12.46 27.13 1.20
N ASP A 219 -11.27 26.77 0.72
CA ASP A 219 -11.03 25.49 0.03
C ASP A 219 -11.35 24.30 0.97
N PHE A 220 -12.03 23.28 0.46
CA PHE A 220 -12.44 22.10 1.26
C PHE A 220 -11.25 21.42 1.94
N ARG A 221 -10.04 21.50 1.38
CA ARG A 221 -8.82 20.94 1.97
C ARG A 221 -8.44 21.70 3.23
N ASN A 222 -8.48 23.03 3.17
CA ASN A 222 -8.18 23.88 4.32
C ASN A 222 -9.20 23.69 5.44
N GLU A 223 -10.49 23.52 5.11
CA GLU A 223 -11.53 23.19 6.10
C GLU A 223 -11.30 21.81 6.74
N THR A 224 -11.00 20.82 5.93
CA THR A 224 -10.65 19.47 6.40
C THR A 224 -9.43 19.51 7.32
N ASP A 225 -8.38 20.24 6.94
CA ASP A 225 -7.15 20.37 7.72
C ASP A 225 -7.40 21.12 9.03
N SER A 226 -8.15 22.20 9.00
CA SER A 226 -8.52 22.97 10.20
C SER A 226 -9.25 22.08 11.23
N LEU A 227 -10.18 21.24 10.77
CA LEU A 227 -10.89 20.29 11.63
C LEU A 227 -9.96 19.20 12.17
N LEU A 228 -9.21 18.53 11.30
CA LEU A 228 -8.34 17.42 11.66
C LEU A 228 -7.12 17.85 12.47
N PHE A 229 -6.72 19.11 12.43
CA PHE A 229 -5.65 19.67 13.25
C PHE A 229 -5.93 19.52 14.76
N ASN A 230 -7.20 19.59 15.17
CA ASN A 230 -7.60 19.37 16.57
C ASN A 230 -7.22 17.96 17.05
N TYR A 231 -7.06 17.01 16.12
CA TYR A 231 -6.77 15.60 16.39
C TYR A 231 -5.37 15.16 15.91
N LYS A 232 -4.45 16.13 15.66
CA LYS A 232 -3.06 15.85 15.25
C LYS A 232 -2.25 15.06 16.26
N HIS A 233 -2.71 15.03 17.51
CA HIS A 233 -2.11 14.27 18.60
C HIS A 233 -2.37 12.76 18.49
N ILE A 234 -3.36 12.31 17.69
CA ILE A 234 -3.59 10.92 17.41
C ILE A 234 -2.59 10.49 16.31
N LYS A 235 -1.64 9.62 16.67
CA LYS A 235 -0.52 9.21 15.83
C LYS A 235 -0.64 7.76 15.38
N HIS A 236 0.16 7.38 14.38
CA HIS A 236 0.26 5.98 13.97
C HIS A 236 0.71 5.10 15.14
N SER A 237 0.08 3.92 15.27
CA SER A 237 0.33 2.98 16.38
C SER A 237 1.80 2.58 16.43
N GLN A 238 2.31 2.55 17.66
CA GLN A 238 3.62 1.99 18.00
C GLN A 238 3.48 0.62 18.68
N PHE A 239 2.26 0.07 18.72
CA PHE A 239 2.00 -1.24 19.32
C PHE A 239 2.35 -2.33 18.31
N TYR A 240 3.45 -3.03 18.55
CA TYR A 240 3.86 -4.16 17.74
C TYR A 240 3.40 -5.44 18.44
N GLY A 241 2.33 -6.05 17.90
CA GLY A 241 1.83 -7.35 18.36
C GLY A 241 0.76 -7.30 19.47
N SER A 242 0.35 -6.12 19.95
CA SER A 242 -0.78 -6.01 20.87
C SER A 242 -2.09 -5.86 20.13
N ASN A 243 -3.09 -6.62 20.54
CA ASN A 243 -4.47 -6.54 20.05
C ASN A 243 -5.33 -5.68 20.98
N ILE A 244 -4.83 -4.48 21.34
CA ILE A 244 -5.58 -3.55 22.18
C ILE A 244 -6.87 -3.18 21.43
N PRO A 245 -8.06 -3.40 22.04
CA PRO A 245 -9.33 -3.08 21.41
C PRO A 245 -9.49 -1.57 21.18
N ILE A 246 -9.84 -1.19 19.96
CA ILE A 246 -10.20 0.20 19.60
C ILE A 246 -11.49 0.11 18.80
N TRP A 247 -12.62 0.15 19.50
CA TRP A 247 -13.93 -0.05 18.92
C TRP A 247 -14.81 1.21 18.92
N SER A 248 -14.36 2.29 19.56
CA SER A 248 -15.04 3.58 19.57
C SER A 248 -14.08 4.75 19.36
N PRO A 249 -14.55 5.92 18.87
CA PRO A 249 -13.75 7.13 18.79
C PRO A 249 -13.16 7.55 20.14
N HIS A 250 -13.91 7.38 21.22
CA HIS A 250 -13.45 7.71 22.56
C HIS A 250 -12.19 6.94 22.99
N VAL A 251 -12.14 5.65 22.67
CA VAL A 251 -10.96 4.84 22.97
C VAL A 251 -9.78 5.29 22.12
N LEU A 252 -9.98 5.62 20.83
CA LEU A 252 -8.91 6.12 19.98
C LEU A 252 -8.38 7.49 20.46
N GLU A 253 -9.27 8.40 20.85
CA GLU A 253 -8.88 9.70 21.43
C GLU A 253 -8.10 9.53 22.75
N LYS A 254 -8.49 8.56 23.57
CA LYS A 254 -7.84 8.24 24.82
C LYS A 254 -6.46 7.64 24.62
N LEU A 255 -6.33 6.62 23.78
CA LEU A 255 -5.07 5.96 23.50
C LEU A 255 -4.10 6.85 22.72
N LYS A 256 -4.59 7.78 21.90
CA LYS A 256 -3.81 8.69 21.02
C LYS A 256 -2.95 7.98 19.99
N TYR A 257 -3.14 6.68 19.77
CA TYR A 257 -2.45 5.85 18.80
C TYR A 257 -3.43 4.86 18.17
N GLY A 258 -3.32 4.69 16.87
CA GLY A 258 -4.12 3.73 16.12
C GLY A 258 -3.43 3.30 14.83
N LEU A 259 -3.94 2.26 14.19
CA LEU A 259 -3.55 1.86 12.83
C LEU A 259 -4.19 2.81 11.81
N CYS A 260 -3.65 2.81 10.58
CA CYS A 260 -4.17 3.64 9.49
C CYS A 260 -5.67 3.42 9.26
N GLU A 261 -6.14 2.19 9.29
CA GLU A 261 -7.55 1.79 9.15
C GLU A 261 -8.44 2.41 10.24
N GLN A 262 -8.00 2.35 11.51
CA GLN A 262 -8.73 2.94 12.64
C GLN A 262 -8.77 4.46 12.55
N ARG A 263 -7.69 5.09 12.12
CA ARG A 263 -7.67 6.53 11.92
C ARG A 263 -8.52 6.95 10.72
N CYS A 264 -8.52 6.19 9.64
CA CYS A 264 -9.41 6.43 8.50
C CYS A 264 -10.88 6.37 8.88
N TRP A 265 -11.26 5.36 9.65
CA TRP A 265 -12.62 5.25 10.18
C TRP A 265 -13.00 6.45 11.04
N TYR A 266 -12.14 6.84 12.00
CA TYR A 266 -12.34 8.01 12.84
C TYR A 266 -12.57 9.28 12.02
N ASN A 267 -11.68 9.57 11.07
CA ASN A 267 -11.79 10.71 10.18
C ASN A 267 -13.09 10.65 9.36
N SER A 268 -13.48 9.45 8.91
CA SER A 268 -14.70 9.28 8.10
C SER A 268 -15.96 9.61 8.90
N ILE A 269 -16.07 9.19 10.16
CA ILE A 269 -17.22 9.54 11.01
C ILE A 269 -17.23 11.04 11.28
N LEU A 270 -16.10 11.61 11.67
CA LEU A 270 -15.96 13.03 11.98
C LEU A 270 -16.36 13.90 10.78
N LEU A 271 -15.75 13.66 9.62
CA LEU A 271 -15.98 14.47 8.41
C LEU A 271 -17.40 14.29 7.87
N SER A 272 -17.93 13.07 7.84
CA SER A 272 -19.29 12.83 7.37
C SER A 272 -20.36 13.35 8.33
N SER A 273 -20.05 13.51 9.62
CA SER A 273 -20.97 14.17 10.57
C SER A 273 -21.26 15.61 10.17
N LEU A 274 -20.30 16.26 9.52
CA LEU A 274 -20.38 17.61 9.00
C LEU A 274 -20.75 17.66 7.51
N GLY A 275 -21.23 16.56 6.97
CA GLY A 275 -21.72 16.48 5.59
C GLY A 275 -20.63 16.38 4.52
N MET A 276 -19.36 16.17 4.86
CA MET A 276 -18.31 15.95 3.87
C MET A 276 -18.42 14.55 3.26
N ALA A 277 -18.39 14.49 1.93
CA ALA A 277 -18.36 13.22 1.19
C ALA A 277 -16.97 12.57 1.31
N VAL A 278 -16.80 11.73 2.32
CA VAL A 278 -15.53 11.11 2.66
C VAL A 278 -15.61 9.59 2.56
N THR A 279 -14.51 8.98 2.15
CA THR A 279 -14.37 7.53 1.99
C THR A 279 -13.07 7.03 2.58
N ILE A 280 -12.97 5.70 2.69
CA ILE A 280 -11.73 4.98 3.03
C ILE A 280 -11.31 4.21 1.80
N ASP A 281 -10.16 4.56 1.25
CA ASP A 281 -9.55 3.87 0.13
C ASP A 281 -8.30 3.10 0.63
N TRP A 282 -7.97 1.99 0.00
CA TRP A 282 -6.90 1.14 0.48
C TRP A 282 -6.26 0.30 -0.62
N VAL A 283 -4.98 0.01 -0.43
CA VAL A 283 -4.21 -0.94 -1.24
C VAL A 283 -4.08 -2.26 -0.46
N PRO A 284 -4.55 -3.40 -1.02
CA PRO A 284 -4.52 -4.69 -0.29
C PRO A 284 -3.09 -5.21 -0.09
N ALA A 285 -2.22 -4.96 -1.05
CA ALA A 285 -0.79 -5.20 -0.98
C ALA A 285 -0.09 -4.30 -1.99
N TRP A 286 1.03 -3.71 -1.61
CA TRP A 286 1.84 -2.89 -2.52
C TRP A 286 2.58 -3.73 -3.56
N GLY A 287 2.82 -3.17 -4.73
CA GLY A 287 3.62 -3.80 -5.77
C GLY A 287 5.13 -3.78 -5.51
N ASN A 288 5.63 -2.86 -4.68
CA ASN A 288 7.07 -2.65 -4.45
C ASN A 288 7.47 -2.52 -2.99
N ARG A 289 6.60 -2.87 -2.05
CA ARG A 289 6.87 -2.86 -0.61
C ARG A 289 5.96 -3.84 0.10
N ASN A 290 6.33 -4.22 1.32
CA ASN A 290 5.50 -5.08 2.14
C ASN A 290 4.32 -4.29 2.75
N ARG A 291 3.33 -4.99 3.28
CA ARG A 291 2.11 -4.48 3.93
C ARG A 291 1.04 -3.96 2.94
N SER A 292 -0.06 -3.56 3.53
CA SER A 292 -1.17 -2.81 2.97
C SER A 292 -1.17 -1.39 3.53
N HIS A 293 -2.04 -0.53 3.03
CA HIS A 293 -2.25 0.80 3.61
C HIS A 293 -3.67 1.27 3.32
N SER A 294 -4.25 2.03 4.26
CA SER A 294 -5.54 2.68 4.12
C SER A 294 -5.39 4.18 4.31
N TRP A 295 -6.12 4.95 3.55
CA TRP A 295 -6.16 6.41 3.62
C TRP A 295 -7.59 6.92 3.42
N ASN A 296 -7.81 8.18 3.74
CA ASN A 296 -9.08 8.82 3.42
C ASN A 296 -9.03 9.51 2.06
N ALA A 297 -10.19 9.65 1.44
CA ALA A 297 -10.36 10.53 0.30
C ALA A 297 -11.65 11.36 0.43
N ILE A 298 -11.59 12.64 0.06
CA ILE A 298 -12.75 13.49 -0.11
C ILE A 298 -13.21 13.37 -1.55
N ILE A 299 -14.51 13.29 -1.75
CA ILE A 299 -15.14 13.28 -3.08
C ILE A 299 -15.77 14.64 -3.31
N VAL A 300 -15.28 15.35 -4.32
CA VAL A 300 -15.82 16.66 -4.73
C VAL A 300 -16.06 16.66 -6.23
N LYS A 301 -17.29 16.88 -6.66
CA LYS A 301 -17.69 16.90 -8.09
C LYS A 301 -17.23 15.63 -8.85
N GLY A 302 -17.34 14.47 -8.22
CA GLY A 302 -16.93 13.19 -8.79
C GLY A 302 -15.42 12.90 -8.76
N GLU A 303 -14.59 13.87 -8.40
CA GLU A 303 -13.14 13.68 -8.27
C GLU A 303 -12.74 13.17 -6.88
N THR A 304 -11.72 12.33 -6.85
CA THR A 304 -11.14 11.74 -5.64
C THR A 304 -9.92 12.53 -5.19
N TYR A 305 -9.90 13.00 -3.94
CA TYR A 305 -8.81 13.72 -3.31
C TYR A 305 -8.28 12.94 -2.09
N PRO A 306 -7.31 12.05 -2.28
CA PRO A 306 -6.73 11.26 -1.19
C PRO A 306 -5.85 12.13 -0.30
N PHE A 307 -5.87 11.82 1.01
CA PHE A 307 -5.00 12.44 1.99
C PHE A 307 -4.56 11.46 3.08
N GLU A 308 -3.38 11.69 3.67
CA GLU A 308 -2.85 10.88 4.76
C GLU A 308 -3.76 10.98 5.99
N PRO A 309 -4.23 9.84 6.58
CA PRO A 309 -5.15 9.88 7.71
C PRO A 309 -4.54 10.48 8.97
N PHE A 310 -3.25 10.28 9.20
CA PHE A 310 -2.54 10.93 10.30
C PHE A 310 -2.08 12.33 9.88
N TRP A 311 -1.72 13.16 10.88
CA TRP A 311 -1.26 14.51 10.60
C TRP A 311 0.07 14.50 9.84
N ASP A 312 0.07 15.13 8.67
CA ASP A 312 1.22 15.44 7.82
C ASP A 312 1.01 16.85 7.27
N ASN A 313 2.06 17.68 7.27
CA ASN A 313 1.97 19.06 6.78
C ASN A 313 1.67 19.14 5.28
N ASP A 314 1.98 18.08 4.52
CA ASP A 314 1.71 17.96 3.09
C ASP A 314 0.84 16.74 2.78
N ARG A 315 -0.23 16.56 3.56
CA ARG A 315 -1.11 15.38 3.48
C ARG A 315 -1.86 15.23 2.16
N TRP A 316 -2.00 16.32 1.38
CA TRP A 316 -2.70 16.31 0.09
C TRP A 316 -1.81 15.91 -1.09
N LYS A 317 -0.50 15.78 -0.88
CA LYS A 317 0.45 15.32 -1.90
C LYS A 317 0.11 13.96 -2.48
N TYR A 318 -0.62 13.14 -1.74
CA TYR A 318 -0.99 11.78 -2.14
C TYR A 318 -1.87 11.74 -3.38
N LYS A 319 -2.60 12.81 -3.73
CA LYS A 319 -3.27 12.97 -5.03
C LYS A 319 -2.26 12.87 -6.20
N HIS A 320 -1.03 13.30 -5.99
CA HIS A 320 0.01 13.34 -7.01
C HIS A 320 0.99 12.18 -6.95
N ILE A 321 1.17 11.53 -5.79
CA ILE A 321 2.17 10.46 -5.64
C ILE A 321 1.57 9.05 -5.65
N TYR A 322 0.25 8.89 -5.51
CA TYR A 322 -0.41 7.59 -5.68
C TYR A 322 -0.80 7.28 -7.14
N ASN A 323 -0.04 7.81 -8.11
CA ASN A 323 -0.27 7.65 -9.54
C ASN A 323 0.62 6.59 -10.22
N ASN A 324 1.43 5.86 -9.47
CA ASN A 324 2.42 4.86 -9.94
C ASN A 324 3.59 5.44 -10.78
N GLU A 325 3.60 6.72 -11.08
CA GLU A 325 4.58 7.38 -11.96
C GLU A 325 5.49 8.33 -11.20
N SER A 326 4.93 9.11 -10.26
CA SER A 326 5.65 10.16 -9.52
C SER A 326 6.56 9.56 -8.45
N PHE A 327 7.67 10.26 -8.23
CA PHE A 327 8.65 9.95 -7.20
C PHE A 327 8.57 11.00 -6.09
N ASP A 328 8.37 10.55 -4.85
CA ASP A 328 8.42 11.39 -3.65
C ASP A 328 9.82 11.33 -3.05
N ASP A 329 10.41 12.48 -2.70
CA ASP A 329 11.79 12.58 -2.18
C ASP A 329 11.99 11.85 -0.85
N TYR A 330 10.93 11.58 -0.10
CA TYR A 330 10.99 10.86 1.18
C TYR A 330 10.53 9.40 1.03
N TRP A 331 9.39 9.17 0.33
CA TRP A 331 8.77 7.87 0.23
C TRP A 331 9.20 7.05 -1.01
N GLY A 332 9.90 7.66 -1.97
CA GLY A 332 10.16 7.05 -3.26
C GLY A 332 8.90 6.89 -4.09
N ARG A 333 8.92 6.01 -5.09
CA ARG A 333 7.76 5.71 -5.93
C ARG A 333 6.82 4.72 -5.25
N PHE A 334 5.53 5.03 -5.25
CA PHE A 334 4.49 4.07 -4.88
C PHE A 334 4.08 3.25 -6.11
N ARG A 335 3.93 1.93 -5.94
CA ARG A 335 3.39 1.03 -6.96
C ARG A 335 2.16 0.34 -6.42
N LEU A 336 0.99 0.81 -6.84
CA LEU A 336 -0.32 0.33 -6.41
C LEU A 336 -0.85 -0.64 -7.47
N PRO A 337 -0.99 -1.93 -7.18
CA PRO A 337 -1.57 -2.89 -8.11
C PRO A 337 -3.07 -2.65 -8.31
N LYS A 338 -3.77 -2.30 -7.22
CA LYS A 338 -5.20 -2.01 -7.14
C LYS A 338 -5.46 -1.04 -6.00
N VAL A 339 -6.48 -0.21 -6.14
CA VAL A 339 -7.06 0.57 -5.05
C VAL A 339 -8.53 0.19 -4.91
N TYR A 340 -8.89 -0.23 -3.72
CA TYR A 340 -10.27 -0.51 -3.37
C TYR A 340 -10.80 0.57 -2.44
N ARG A 341 -12.08 0.90 -2.61
CA ARG A 341 -12.84 1.83 -1.77
C ARG A 341 -13.80 1.05 -0.89
N VAL A 342 -13.81 1.33 0.41
CA VAL A 342 -14.84 0.83 1.31
C VAL A 342 -16.17 1.46 0.92
N THR A 343 -17.20 0.64 0.74
CA THR A 343 -18.55 1.05 0.39
C THR A 343 -19.53 0.64 1.47
N TYR A 344 -20.63 1.38 1.59
CA TYR A 344 -21.79 0.91 2.35
C TYR A 344 -22.64 -0.01 1.48
N SER A 345 -22.75 0.29 0.20
CA SER A 345 -23.42 -0.57 -0.77
C SER A 345 -22.71 -1.93 -0.91
N ASN A 346 -23.50 -2.98 -1.11
CA ASN A 346 -22.98 -4.29 -1.46
C ASN A 346 -22.67 -4.33 -2.96
N ASN A 347 -21.39 -4.53 -3.30
CA ASN A 347 -20.94 -4.75 -4.66
C ASN A 347 -20.82 -6.25 -4.89
N LEU A 348 -21.82 -6.78 -5.59
CA LEU A 348 -22.01 -8.19 -5.80
C LEU A 348 -21.53 -8.56 -7.20
N ASP A 349 -20.23 -8.77 -7.35
CA ASP A 349 -19.63 -9.22 -8.60
C ASP A 349 -18.55 -10.29 -8.37
N GLY A 350 -18.13 -10.95 -9.44
CA GLY A 350 -17.05 -11.92 -9.43
C GLY A 350 -17.34 -13.25 -8.72
N PRO A 351 -16.30 -13.87 -8.14
CA PRO A 351 -16.39 -15.27 -7.69
C PRO A 351 -17.36 -15.48 -6.53
N ILE A 352 -17.64 -14.47 -5.71
CA ILE A 352 -18.53 -14.61 -4.55
C ILE A 352 -19.98 -14.89 -4.97
N LEU A 353 -20.41 -14.40 -6.15
CA LEU A 353 -21.74 -14.65 -6.68
C LEU A 353 -21.85 -15.93 -7.48
N ASP A 354 -20.75 -16.49 -7.94
CA ASP A 354 -20.81 -17.69 -8.77
C ASP A 354 -21.16 -18.91 -7.94
N LYS A 355 -22.34 -19.48 -8.24
CA LYS A 355 -22.86 -20.66 -7.52
C LYS A 355 -22.03 -21.92 -7.70
N ASN A 356 -21.21 -21.95 -8.75
CA ASN A 356 -20.33 -23.10 -9.06
C ASN A 356 -19.00 -23.01 -8.30
N VAL A 357 -18.69 -21.87 -7.66
CA VAL A 357 -17.43 -21.65 -6.95
C VAL A 357 -17.60 -21.90 -5.45
N SER A 358 -16.78 -22.81 -4.92
CA SER A 358 -16.71 -23.04 -3.49
C SER A 358 -16.15 -21.84 -2.74
N GLN A 359 -16.67 -21.56 -1.54
CA GLN A 359 -16.14 -20.49 -0.69
C GLN A 359 -14.66 -20.72 -0.32
N ASN A 360 -14.20 -21.97 -0.27
CA ASN A 360 -12.80 -22.29 -0.02
C ASN A 360 -11.88 -21.98 -1.21
N ASP A 361 -12.46 -21.77 -2.40
CA ASP A 361 -11.74 -21.46 -3.61
C ASP A 361 -11.74 -19.94 -3.93
N ILE A 362 -12.23 -19.13 -2.98
CA ILE A 362 -12.23 -17.67 -3.08
C ILE A 362 -11.24 -17.11 -2.06
N PRO A 363 -10.21 -16.35 -2.47
CA PRO A 363 -9.35 -15.60 -1.55
C PRO A 363 -10.15 -14.66 -0.65
N SER A 364 -9.71 -14.46 0.59
CA SER A 364 -10.44 -13.66 1.60
C SER A 364 -10.80 -12.25 1.13
N LEU A 365 -9.92 -11.60 0.38
CA LEU A 365 -10.15 -10.28 -0.21
C LEU A 365 -11.47 -10.24 -1.01
N PHE A 366 -11.73 -11.24 -1.84
CA PHE A 366 -12.89 -11.28 -2.75
C PHE A 366 -14.15 -11.87 -2.14
N LYS A 367 -14.14 -12.14 -0.83
CA LYS A 367 -15.34 -12.44 -0.05
C LYS A 367 -16.00 -11.21 0.55
N ASN A 368 -15.34 -10.06 0.46
CA ASN A 368 -15.86 -8.77 0.94
C ASN A 368 -16.70 -8.10 -0.15
N SER A 369 -18.01 -7.98 0.08
CA SER A 369 -18.92 -7.26 -0.81
C SER A 369 -18.93 -5.75 -0.58
N LYS A 370 -18.37 -5.28 0.53
CA LYS A 370 -18.34 -3.86 0.92
C LYS A 370 -17.12 -3.13 0.36
N MET A 371 -16.78 -3.40 -0.86
CA MET A 371 -15.67 -2.72 -1.54
C MET A 371 -15.92 -2.56 -3.03
N LYS A 372 -15.36 -1.50 -3.59
CA LYS A 372 -15.41 -1.18 -5.03
C LYS A 372 -14.00 -0.89 -5.53
N ASP A 373 -13.66 -1.40 -6.71
CA ASP A 373 -12.42 -1.02 -7.39
C ASP A 373 -12.49 0.44 -7.88
N VAL A 374 -11.52 1.25 -7.46
CA VAL A 374 -11.39 2.66 -7.84
C VAL A 374 -9.99 2.98 -8.37
N SER A 375 -9.26 1.98 -8.84
CA SER A 375 -7.88 2.12 -9.33
C SER A 375 -7.72 3.21 -10.37
N SER A 376 -8.66 3.32 -11.32
CA SER A 376 -8.65 4.33 -12.39
C SER A 376 -8.81 5.78 -11.90
N ALA A 377 -9.30 6.00 -10.66
CA ALA A 377 -9.34 7.33 -10.05
C ALA A 377 -7.97 7.80 -9.51
N TYR A 378 -6.99 6.89 -9.42
CA TYR A 378 -5.67 7.14 -8.87
C TYR A 378 -4.57 7.16 -9.92
N PHE A 379 -4.54 6.15 -10.78
CA PHE A 379 -3.45 5.95 -11.73
C PHE A 379 -3.96 5.42 -13.07
N ARG A 380 -3.09 5.49 -14.05
CA ARG A 380 -3.33 4.93 -15.38
C ARG A 380 -3.30 3.41 -15.32
N THR A 381 -4.44 2.78 -15.57
CA THR A 381 -4.63 1.32 -15.53
C THR A 381 -4.36 0.64 -16.87
N SER A 382 -4.33 -0.68 -16.87
CA SER A 382 -4.34 -1.54 -18.06
C SER A 382 -5.15 -2.80 -17.79
N ASP A 383 -5.97 -3.18 -18.75
CA ASP A 383 -6.54 -4.52 -18.80
C ASP A 383 -5.48 -5.52 -19.26
N VAL A 384 -5.42 -6.67 -18.57
CA VAL A 384 -4.42 -7.70 -18.86
C VAL A 384 -5.10 -9.02 -19.15
N ILE A 385 -4.83 -9.58 -20.34
CA ILE A 385 -5.25 -10.93 -20.67
C ILE A 385 -4.04 -11.87 -20.46
N VAL A 386 -4.24 -12.92 -19.67
CA VAL A 386 -3.22 -13.92 -19.37
C VAL A 386 -3.64 -15.26 -19.96
N ASP A 387 -2.73 -15.87 -20.73
CA ASP A 387 -2.85 -17.28 -21.16
C ASP A 387 -2.47 -18.18 -19.97
N LEU A 388 -3.37 -19.05 -19.57
CA LEU A 388 -3.20 -19.98 -18.46
C LEU A 388 -2.50 -21.24 -18.99
N SER A 389 -1.19 -21.34 -18.76
CA SER A 389 -0.34 -22.39 -19.33
C SER A 389 -0.38 -23.73 -18.55
N GLY A 390 -0.89 -23.72 -17.32
CA GLY A 390 -1.09 -24.92 -16.52
C GLY A 390 -2.42 -25.62 -16.80
N SER A 391 -2.54 -26.91 -16.42
CA SER A 391 -3.86 -27.57 -16.40
C SER A 391 -4.77 -26.84 -15.44
N ILE A 392 -5.89 -26.33 -15.94
CA ILE A 392 -6.91 -25.68 -15.11
C ILE A 392 -7.49 -26.75 -14.17
N PRO A 393 -7.45 -26.53 -12.82
CA PRO A 393 -8.05 -27.48 -11.89
C PRO A 393 -9.54 -27.65 -12.16
N GLU A 394 -10.04 -28.86 -11.96
CA GLU A 394 -11.46 -29.17 -12.14
C GLU A 394 -12.34 -28.24 -11.28
N GLY A 395 -13.39 -27.69 -11.86
CA GLY A 395 -14.31 -26.77 -11.21
C GLY A 395 -13.75 -25.35 -10.97
N CYS A 396 -12.55 -25.03 -11.48
CA CYS A 396 -11.95 -23.71 -11.31
C CYS A 396 -12.45 -22.72 -12.37
N GLU A 397 -13.33 -21.81 -11.97
CA GLU A 397 -13.95 -20.80 -12.85
C GLU A 397 -13.18 -19.48 -12.87
N TYR A 398 -12.25 -19.25 -11.92
CA TYR A 398 -11.53 -17.99 -11.76
C TYR A 398 -10.03 -18.21 -11.55
N ALA A 399 -9.25 -17.31 -12.17
CA ALA A 399 -7.84 -17.12 -11.86
C ALA A 399 -7.65 -15.78 -11.10
N TYR A 400 -6.51 -15.66 -10.41
CA TYR A 400 -6.20 -14.47 -9.62
C TYR A 400 -4.82 -13.95 -9.99
N LEU A 401 -4.64 -12.62 -10.00
CA LEU A 401 -3.33 -11.99 -10.03
C LEU A 401 -2.87 -11.70 -8.61
N CYS A 402 -1.64 -12.08 -8.32
CA CYS A 402 -0.99 -11.85 -7.04
C CYS A 402 0.18 -10.89 -7.18
N VAL A 403 0.46 -10.11 -6.12
CA VAL A 403 1.72 -9.39 -5.93
C VAL A 403 2.49 -9.98 -4.77
N PHE A 404 3.81 -9.77 -4.75
CA PHE A 404 4.70 -10.33 -3.75
C PHE A 404 4.81 -9.43 -2.51
N GLY A 405 4.75 -10.01 -1.32
CA GLY A 405 4.97 -9.33 -0.05
C GLY A 405 5.17 -10.33 1.09
N TYR A 406 6.06 -10.04 2.04
CA TYR A 406 6.38 -10.94 3.17
C TYR A 406 6.68 -12.38 2.74
N GLN A 407 7.47 -12.55 1.67
CA GLN A 407 7.83 -13.85 1.09
C GLN A 407 6.62 -14.67 0.58
N GLN A 408 5.47 -14.05 0.37
CA GLN A 408 4.23 -14.69 -0.10
C GLN A 408 3.61 -13.93 -1.28
N TRP A 409 2.74 -14.61 -2.00
CA TRP A 409 1.95 -14.04 -3.06
C TRP A 409 0.54 -13.71 -2.55
N HIS A 410 0.14 -12.45 -2.68
CA HIS A 410 -1.15 -11.93 -2.21
C HIS A 410 -2.07 -11.66 -3.39
N PRO A 411 -3.22 -12.36 -3.51
CA PRO A 411 -4.22 -12.06 -4.54
C PRO A 411 -4.71 -10.62 -4.43
N VAL A 412 -4.71 -9.91 -5.57
CA VAL A 412 -5.13 -8.49 -5.63
C VAL A 412 -6.21 -8.24 -6.69
N GLN A 413 -6.41 -9.16 -7.65
CA GLN A 413 -7.48 -9.08 -8.65
C GLN A 413 -7.90 -10.48 -9.09
N TRP A 414 -9.16 -10.64 -9.46
CA TRP A 414 -9.73 -11.85 -10.04
C TRP A 414 -10.03 -11.68 -11.54
N GLY A 415 -10.02 -12.76 -12.27
CA GLY A 415 -10.44 -12.83 -13.66
C GLY A 415 -11.17 -14.13 -13.95
N ARG A 416 -12.33 -14.06 -14.62
CA ARG A 416 -13.07 -15.27 -15.04
C ARG A 416 -12.31 -15.97 -16.13
N ILE A 417 -12.23 -17.29 -16.04
CA ILE A 417 -11.56 -18.14 -17.03
C ILE A 417 -12.49 -18.35 -18.22
N LYS A 418 -12.01 -18.06 -19.43
CA LYS A 418 -12.68 -18.35 -20.69
C LYS A 418 -11.65 -18.82 -21.72
N ASN A 419 -11.87 -19.99 -22.30
CA ASN A 419 -11.00 -20.56 -23.34
C ASN A 419 -9.51 -20.58 -22.96
N GLY A 420 -9.19 -20.99 -21.74
CA GLY A 420 -7.82 -21.07 -21.24
C GLY A 420 -7.16 -19.71 -20.92
N LYS A 421 -7.91 -18.63 -20.95
CA LYS A 421 -7.43 -17.26 -20.65
C LYS A 421 -8.24 -16.63 -19.53
N ALA A 422 -7.63 -15.68 -18.81
CA ALA A 422 -8.33 -14.83 -17.87
C ALA A 422 -8.06 -13.35 -18.16
N LEU A 423 -9.11 -12.53 -18.09
CA LEU A 423 -9.04 -11.06 -18.22
C LEU A 423 -9.03 -10.45 -16.82
N PHE A 424 -8.02 -9.65 -16.53
CA PHE A 424 -7.89 -8.87 -15.29
C PHE A 424 -8.00 -7.39 -15.64
N LYS A 425 -9.00 -6.73 -15.07
CA LYS A 425 -9.31 -5.33 -15.39
C LYS A 425 -8.55 -4.36 -14.51
N ASP A 426 -8.25 -3.19 -15.07
CA ASP A 426 -7.74 -2.02 -14.35
C ASP A 426 -6.49 -2.28 -13.50
N MET A 427 -5.51 -3.00 -14.05
CA MET A 427 -4.27 -3.33 -13.33
C MET A 427 -3.29 -2.15 -13.29
N GLY A 428 -2.62 -1.96 -12.15
CA GLY A 428 -1.53 -1.00 -11.99
C GLY A 428 -0.29 -1.41 -12.77
N ARG A 429 0.39 -0.42 -13.36
CA ARG A 429 1.58 -0.62 -14.19
C ARG A 429 2.87 -0.61 -13.38
N ASP A 430 3.95 -1.07 -14.01
CA ASP A 430 5.30 -1.16 -13.46
C ASP A 430 5.37 -2.06 -12.21
N ILE A 431 4.65 -3.20 -12.27
CA ILE A 431 4.46 -4.16 -11.20
C ILE A 431 4.62 -5.59 -11.74
N VAL A 432 5.27 -6.43 -10.94
CA VAL A 432 5.36 -7.87 -11.21
C VAL A 432 4.13 -8.58 -10.63
N TYR A 433 3.46 -9.33 -11.48
CA TYR A 433 2.29 -10.15 -11.13
C TYR A 433 2.57 -11.63 -11.33
N LEU A 434 1.97 -12.45 -10.46
CA LEU A 434 1.91 -13.92 -10.62
C LEU A 434 0.45 -14.34 -10.83
N PRO A 435 0.12 -14.97 -11.98
CA PRO A 435 -1.19 -15.61 -12.19
C PRO A 435 -1.29 -16.91 -11.39
N VAL A 436 -2.40 -17.09 -10.68
CA VAL A 436 -2.62 -18.27 -9.85
C VAL A 436 -4.06 -18.77 -9.94
N PHE A 437 -4.27 -20.05 -9.64
CA PHE A 437 -5.55 -20.60 -9.17
C PHE A 437 -5.57 -20.61 -7.66
N TYR A 438 -6.76 -20.53 -7.08
CA TYR A 438 -6.95 -20.64 -5.64
C TYR A 438 -7.87 -21.81 -5.36
N VAL A 439 -7.34 -22.90 -4.79
CA VAL A 439 -8.04 -24.17 -4.63
C VAL A 439 -7.88 -24.67 -3.20
N ASN A 440 -8.99 -24.94 -2.54
CA ASN A 440 -9.01 -25.41 -1.14
C ASN A 440 -8.16 -24.56 -0.19
N GLY A 441 -8.25 -23.23 -0.32
CA GLY A 441 -7.52 -22.31 0.53
C GLY A 441 -6.04 -22.12 0.17
N SER A 442 -5.58 -22.67 -0.95
CA SER A 442 -4.17 -22.67 -1.34
C SER A 442 -3.94 -22.15 -2.76
N ILE A 443 -2.81 -21.50 -2.96
CA ILE A 443 -2.37 -20.99 -4.25
C ILE A 443 -1.74 -22.13 -5.07
N LYS A 444 -2.18 -22.28 -6.34
CA LYS A 444 -1.55 -23.07 -7.39
C LYS A 444 -1.16 -22.17 -8.54
N TYR A 445 0.02 -22.33 -9.10
CA TYR A 445 0.49 -21.48 -10.19
C TYR A 445 -0.28 -21.76 -11.49
N ALA A 446 -0.75 -20.70 -12.13
CA ALA A 446 -1.52 -20.78 -13.37
C ALA A 446 -0.72 -20.44 -14.61
N SER A 447 0.32 -19.59 -14.47
CA SER A 447 1.23 -19.19 -15.54
C SER A 447 2.52 -18.61 -14.95
N SER A 448 3.51 -18.31 -15.79
CA SER A 448 4.74 -17.63 -15.39
C SER A 448 4.44 -16.22 -14.85
N PRO A 449 5.23 -15.71 -13.90
CA PRO A 449 5.13 -14.31 -13.49
C PRO A 449 5.46 -13.39 -14.66
N PHE A 450 4.93 -12.18 -14.63
CA PHE A 450 5.18 -11.17 -15.65
C PHE A 450 5.30 -9.77 -15.04
N LEU A 451 6.07 -8.91 -15.69
CA LEU A 451 6.07 -7.47 -15.45
C LEU A 451 5.02 -6.82 -16.36
N LEU A 452 4.03 -6.13 -15.78
CA LEU A 452 3.23 -5.17 -16.50
C LEU A 452 3.98 -3.84 -16.49
N ASN A 453 4.71 -3.54 -17.56
CA ASN A 453 5.61 -2.40 -17.59
C ASN A 453 4.87 -1.04 -17.60
N SER A 454 5.62 0.07 -17.49
CA SER A 454 5.07 1.44 -17.45
C SER A 454 4.25 1.80 -18.71
N LYS A 455 4.49 1.13 -19.86
CA LYS A 455 3.75 1.31 -21.11
C LYS A 455 2.47 0.46 -21.17
N GLY A 456 2.18 -0.36 -20.15
CA GLY A 456 1.05 -1.28 -20.11
C GLY A 456 1.25 -2.55 -20.95
N LYS A 457 2.49 -2.90 -21.29
CA LYS A 457 2.82 -4.15 -22.00
C LYS A 457 3.22 -5.23 -21.01
N VAL A 458 2.80 -6.46 -21.27
CA VAL A 458 3.16 -7.66 -20.51
C VAL A 458 4.53 -8.15 -20.98
N GLU A 459 5.48 -8.24 -20.05
CA GLU A 459 6.80 -8.85 -20.22
C GLU A 459 6.87 -10.11 -19.36
N VAL A 460 6.76 -11.28 -19.99
CA VAL A 460 6.78 -12.57 -19.27
C VAL A 460 8.17 -12.84 -18.71
N LEU A 461 8.27 -13.14 -17.43
CA LEU A 461 9.51 -13.44 -16.72
C LEU A 461 9.72 -14.96 -16.71
N LYS A 462 10.34 -15.45 -17.77
CA LYS A 462 10.60 -16.88 -17.95
C LYS A 462 12.09 -17.15 -18.01
N TYR A 463 12.51 -18.12 -17.24
CA TYR A 463 13.87 -18.60 -17.18
C TYR A 463 14.39 -18.98 -18.60
N ARG A 464 15.62 -18.58 -18.89
CA ARG A 464 16.38 -18.96 -20.10
C ARG A 464 17.58 -19.79 -19.71
N ILE A 465 18.08 -20.55 -20.69
CA ILE A 465 19.29 -21.40 -20.49
C ILE A 465 20.54 -20.53 -20.25
N ASP A 466 20.57 -19.33 -20.82
CA ASP A 466 21.70 -18.41 -20.68
C ASP A 466 21.94 -18.06 -19.21
N LYS A 467 23.22 -17.96 -18.84
CA LYS A 467 23.66 -17.67 -17.48
C LYS A 467 24.42 -16.35 -17.45
N GLN A 468 24.36 -15.71 -16.28
CA GLN A 468 25.08 -14.46 -16.00
C GLN A 468 25.59 -14.45 -14.57
N SER A 469 26.53 -13.58 -14.26
CA SER A 469 26.92 -13.25 -12.89
C SER A 469 26.24 -11.97 -12.47
N ILE A 470 25.76 -11.92 -11.23
CA ILE A 470 25.15 -10.71 -10.64
C ILE A 470 25.77 -10.43 -9.29
N ALA A 471 25.95 -9.15 -8.96
CA ALA A 471 26.32 -8.71 -7.63
C ALA A 471 25.07 -8.16 -6.92
N VAL A 472 24.77 -8.70 -5.76
CA VAL A 472 23.61 -8.30 -4.95
C VAL A 472 24.09 -7.69 -3.65
N LYS A 473 23.52 -6.54 -3.27
CA LYS A 473 23.85 -5.79 -2.06
C LYS A 473 22.70 -5.73 -1.07
N ASN A 474 21.48 -6.00 -1.53
CA ASN A 474 20.25 -5.86 -0.76
C ASN A 474 19.37 -7.11 -0.89
N ILE A 475 18.46 -7.26 0.07
CA ILE A 475 17.39 -8.26 0.07
C ILE A 475 16.03 -7.64 -0.25
N ALA A 476 15.96 -6.30 -0.24
CA ALA A 476 14.77 -5.51 -0.51
C ALA A 476 15.12 -4.29 -1.36
N GLY A 477 14.12 -3.59 -1.84
CA GLY A 477 14.31 -2.34 -2.55
C GLY A 477 15.06 -1.31 -1.72
N ALA A 478 15.88 -0.51 -2.38
CA ALA A 478 16.75 0.50 -1.75
C ALA A 478 16.00 1.49 -0.83
N ARG A 479 14.70 1.66 -1.07
CA ARG A 479 13.84 2.55 -0.30
C ARG A 479 13.62 2.14 1.16
N GLU A 480 13.78 0.88 1.52
CA GLU A 480 13.63 0.42 2.91
C GLU A 480 14.63 1.09 3.90
N HIS A 481 15.58 1.88 3.36
CA HIS A 481 16.57 2.62 4.14
C HIS A 481 16.53 4.11 3.83
N GLU A 482 16.16 4.93 4.81
CA GLU A 482 16.20 6.39 4.73
C GLU A 482 17.56 6.94 4.25
N SER A 483 18.66 6.32 4.68
CA SER A 483 20.00 6.71 4.25
C SER A 483 20.22 6.58 2.74
N ASN A 484 19.52 5.70 2.04
CA ASN A 484 19.61 5.58 0.59
C ASN A 484 18.92 6.76 -0.11
N ILE A 485 17.77 7.20 0.42
CA ILE A 485 17.11 8.44 -0.05
C ILE A 485 17.98 9.67 0.18
N GLN A 486 18.64 9.77 1.33
CA GLN A 486 19.59 10.86 1.61
C GLN A 486 20.77 10.85 0.63
N ASN A 487 21.33 9.68 0.31
CA ASN A 487 22.40 9.54 -0.68
C ASN A 487 21.92 9.95 -2.09
N MET A 488 20.71 9.57 -2.48
CA MET A 488 20.08 10.01 -3.74
C MET A 488 19.97 11.55 -3.77
N ASN A 489 19.43 12.14 -2.72
CA ASN A 489 19.23 13.58 -2.62
C ASN A 489 20.56 14.36 -2.57
N SER A 490 21.66 13.75 -2.16
CA SER A 490 22.98 14.36 -2.18
C SER A 490 23.50 14.63 -3.60
N LEU A 491 23.04 13.86 -4.58
CA LEU A 491 23.41 14.00 -5.99
C LEU A 491 22.45 14.90 -6.80
N LYS A 492 21.27 15.22 -6.28
CA LYS A 492 20.31 16.09 -6.95
C LYS A 492 20.92 17.48 -7.17
N ASN A 493 20.97 17.93 -8.42
CA ASN A 493 21.64 19.14 -8.90
C ASN A 493 23.17 19.03 -9.07
N ALA A 494 23.78 17.86 -8.96
CA ALA A 494 25.17 17.68 -9.38
C ALA A 494 25.35 18.04 -10.87
N ILE A 495 26.50 18.58 -11.21
CA ILE A 495 26.83 19.03 -12.57
C ILE A 495 28.02 18.23 -13.07
N PHE A 496 27.89 17.66 -14.28
CA PHE A 496 28.99 17.06 -14.99
C PHE A 496 29.63 18.10 -15.91
N ILE A 497 30.95 18.26 -15.80
CA ILE A 497 31.77 19.21 -16.54
C ILE A 497 32.81 18.43 -17.31
N GLY A 498 32.97 18.69 -18.61
CA GLY A 498 33.95 18.06 -19.48
C GLY A 498 35.06 19.03 -19.93
N SER A 499 36.31 18.53 -20.03
CA SER A 499 37.45 19.27 -20.60
C SER A 499 38.38 18.32 -21.35
N SER A 500 39.01 18.80 -22.42
CA SER A 500 40.13 18.12 -23.06
C SER A 500 41.46 18.34 -22.31
N ASN A 501 41.52 19.33 -21.39
CA ASN A 501 42.71 19.68 -20.62
C ASN A 501 42.42 19.53 -19.12
N LYS A 502 43.24 18.70 -18.45
CA LYS A 502 43.15 18.42 -17.00
C LYS A 502 43.14 19.71 -16.15
N ASN A 503 43.96 20.68 -16.52
CA ASN A 503 44.13 21.92 -15.76
C ASN A 503 42.96 22.93 -15.94
N ASN A 504 42.07 22.67 -16.89
CA ASN A 504 40.94 23.55 -17.22
C ASN A 504 39.56 22.99 -16.87
N LEU A 505 39.49 22.00 -15.98
CA LEU A 505 38.21 21.37 -15.55
C LEU A 505 37.27 22.36 -14.87
N THR A 506 37.79 23.41 -14.21
CA THR A 506 36.97 24.42 -13.54
C THR A 506 36.15 25.27 -14.54
N ASN A 507 36.71 25.49 -15.74
CA ASN A 507 36.11 26.29 -16.81
C ASN A 507 35.68 25.45 -18.01
N GLY A 508 35.49 24.13 -17.80
CA GLY A 508 35.06 23.18 -18.83
C GLY A 508 33.58 23.37 -19.21
N ASP A 509 33.17 22.65 -20.25
CA ASP A 509 31.78 22.66 -20.74
C ASP A 509 30.86 21.89 -19.79
N THR A 510 29.68 22.46 -19.51
CA THR A 510 28.64 21.72 -18.79
C THR A 510 28.04 20.66 -19.70
N LEU A 511 28.23 19.39 -19.34
CA LEU A 511 27.75 18.22 -20.10
C LEU A 511 26.28 17.93 -19.78
N CYS A 512 25.95 17.85 -18.51
CA CYS A 512 24.57 17.66 -18.04
C CYS A 512 24.44 18.07 -16.56
N LYS A 513 23.19 18.28 -16.14
CA LYS A 513 22.81 18.50 -14.73
C LYS A 513 21.86 17.40 -14.27
N VAL A 514 22.15 16.84 -13.09
CA VAL A 514 21.32 15.80 -12.46
C VAL A 514 20.04 16.44 -11.91
N LYS A 515 18.93 16.31 -12.65
CA LYS A 515 17.62 16.89 -12.25
C LYS A 515 16.71 15.85 -11.60
N ASN A 516 16.39 14.79 -12.33
CA ASN A 516 15.48 13.73 -11.91
C ASN A 516 16.31 12.48 -11.61
N ILE A 517 16.68 12.29 -10.36
CA ILE A 517 17.46 11.14 -9.92
C ILE A 517 16.58 10.20 -9.10
N GLU A 518 16.69 8.90 -9.36
CA GLU A 518 16.04 7.82 -8.63
C GLU A 518 17.09 6.85 -8.08
N LEU A 519 16.67 5.89 -7.26
CA LEU A 519 17.56 4.86 -6.69
C LEU A 519 17.92 3.74 -7.69
N TYR A 520 17.82 4.02 -8.98
CA TYR A 520 18.18 3.15 -10.11
C TYR A 520 19.23 3.83 -11.01
N ASN A 521 19.67 3.15 -12.07
CA ASN A 521 20.49 3.75 -13.10
C ASN A 521 19.70 4.87 -13.83
N CYS A 522 20.18 6.08 -13.67
CA CYS A 522 19.64 7.27 -14.34
C CYS A 522 20.55 7.65 -15.49
N ASN A 523 19.99 7.74 -16.69
CA ASN A 523 20.72 8.08 -17.91
C ASN A 523 20.53 9.57 -18.25
N TYR A 524 21.63 10.32 -18.35
CA TYR A 524 21.64 11.72 -18.69
C TYR A 524 22.32 11.91 -20.06
N LYS A 525 21.58 12.43 -21.04
CA LYS A 525 22.13 12.79 -22.33
C LYS A 525 23.10 13.95 -22.21
N VAL A 526 24.21 13.89 -22.93
CA VAL A 526 25.20 14.96 -23.06
C VAL A 526 24.75 15.89 -24.20
N ALA A 527 24.72 17.18 -23.93
CA ALA A 527 24.23 18.18 -24.90
C ALA A 527 25.31 18.71 -25.85
N SER A 528 26.58 18.24 -25.72
CA SER A 528 27.73 18.77 -26.47
C SER A 528 28.28 17.72 -27.45
N ALA A 529 28.64 18.14 -28.65
CA ALA A 529 29.33 17.32 -29.64
C ALA A 529 30.87 17.44 -29.55
N ASN A 530 31.39 18.18 -28.57
CA ASN A 530 32.83 18.27 -28.34
C ASN A 530 33.39 16.97 -27.76
N LYS A 531 34.72 16.80 -27.91
CA LYS A 531 35.41 15.66 -27.33
C LYS A 531 36.06 16.04 -26.01
N TYR A 532 35.93 15.16 -25.01
CA TYR A 532 36.44 15.36 -23.66
C TYR A 532 37.22 14.14 -23.21
N ARG A 533 38.33 14.38 -22.52
CA ARG A 533 39.07 13.34 -21.84
C ARG A 533 38.85 13.38 -20.33
N TYR A 534 38.73 14.56 -19.76
CA TYR A 534 38.60 14.75 -18.31
C TYR A 534 37.21 15.19 -17.95
N ILE A 535 36.62 14.53 -16.92
CA ILE A 535 35.28 14.78 -16.47
C ILE A 535 35.31 15.13 -14.99
N ARG A 536 34.64 16.22 -14.60
CA ARG A 536 34.39 16.60 -13.22
C ARG A 536 32.93 16.40 -12.88
N ILE A 537 32.66 15.80 -11.72
CA ILE A 537 31.35 15.85 -11.07
C ILE A 537 31.44 16.92 -9.99
N ALA A 538 30.82 18.09 -10.19
CA ALA A 538 30.64 19.10 -9.18
C ALA A 538 29.43 18.74 -8.32
N LEU A 539 29.65 18.55 -7.02
CA LEU A 539 28.67 18.06 -6.06
C LEU A 539 27.94 19.23 -5.38
N PRO A 540 26.60 19.17 -5.25
CA PRO A 540 25.82 20.21 -4.55
C PRO A 540 26.00 20.15 -3.03
N ARG A 541 26.45 19.02 -2.51
CA ARG A 541 26.72 18.71 -1.10
C ARG A 541 28.09 18.08 -0.95
N ASP A 542 28.65 18.16 0.24
CA ASP A 542 29.99 17.66 0.55
C ASP A 542 30.07 16.13 0.68
N THR A 543 29.40 15.42 -0.23
CA THR A 543 29.32 13.95 -0.19
C THR A 543 29.32 13.39 -1.61
N PHE A 544 30.26 12.47 -1.88
CA PHE A 544 30.22 11.61 -3.06
C PHE A 544 29.65 10.26 -2.64
N ALA A 545 28.54 9.85 -3.24
CA ALA A 545 27.83 8.63 -2.87
C ALA A 545 27.19 7.99 -4.12
N LEU A 546 27.98 7.17 -4.84
CA LEU A 546 27.57 6.47 -6.06
C LEU A 546 27.73 4.96 -5.95
N SER A 547 26.75 4.21 -6.49
CA SER A 547 26.87 2.77 -6.73
C SER A 547 27.36 2.46 -8.14
N ASN A 548 27.09 3.34 -9.11
CA ASN A 548 27.48 3.10 -10.49
C ASN A 548 27.71 4.41 -11.24
N LEU A 549 28.73 4.43 -12.09
CA LEU A 549 29.05 5.52 -13.00
C LEU A 549 29.57 4.94 -14.30
N LYS A 550 28.90 5.21 -15.42
CA LYS A 550 29.30 4.78 -16.75
C LYS A 550 29.20 5.93 -17.74
N PHE A 551 30.17 6.02 -18.63
CA PHE A 551 30.21 6.99 -19.72
C PHE A 551 30.02 6.26 -21.04
N TYR A 552 29.15 6.77 -21.90
CA TYR A 552 28.91 6.21 -23.23
C TYR A 552 29.32 7.22 -24.29
N GLU A 553 30.16 6.77 -25.23
CA GLU A 553 30.65 7.58 -26.37
C GLU A 553 29.91 7.22 -27.67
N LYS A 554 29.81 8.20 -28.55
CA LYS A 554 29.36 8.02 -29.93
C LYS A 554 30.57 7.71 -30.81
N LYS A 555 30.59 6.53 -31.39
CA LYS A 555 31.67 6.08 -32.27
C LYS A 555 31.09 5.37 -33.47
N ASN A 556 31.43 5.84 -34.69
CA ASN A 556 30.94 5.24 -35.95
C ASN A 556 29.41 5.04 -35.98
N ASN A 557 28.64 6.02 -35.55
CA ASN A 557 27.16 5.98 -35.42
C ASN A 557 26.64 4.90 -34.43
N LYS A 558 27.48 4.33 -33.59
CA LYS A 558 27.10 3.43 -32.50
C LYS A 558 27.40 4.07 -31.16
N VAL A 559 26.63 3.67 -30.15
CA VAL A 559 26.87 4.09 -28.77
C VAL A 559 27.63 2.96 -28.06
N GLU A 560 28.82 3.25 -27.56
CA GLU A 560 29.70 2.27 -26.92
C GLU A 560 30.08 2.73 -25.50
N LEU A 561 30.26 1.78 -24.58
CA LEU A 561 30.75 2.06 -23.23
C LEU A 561 32.23 2.48 -23.30
N VAL A 562 32.58 3.61 -22.67
CA VAL A 562 33.96 4.05 -22.50
C VAL A 562 34.66 3.13 -21.48
N LYS A 563 35.71 2.47 -21.87
CA LYS A 563 36.51 1.57 -21.03
C LYS A 563 37.75 2.27 -20.50
N GLY A 564 38.26 1.79 -19.37
CA GLY A 564 39.52 2.31 -18.79
C GLY A 564 39.39 3.66 -18.08
N VAL A 565 38.17 4.01 -17.67
CA VAL A 565 37.93 5.20 -16.84
C VAL A 565 38.59 5.04 -15.49
N SER A 566 39.28 6.09 -15.02
CA SER A 566 39.95 6.11 -13.73
C SER A 566 39.73 7.41 -12.97
N TYR A 567 39.93 7.37 -11.66
CA TYR A 567 39.95 8.58 -10.84
C TYR A 567 41.23 9.35 -11.04
N LEU A 568 41.16 10.68 -11.05
CA LEU A 568 42.37 11.54 -11.07
C LEU A 568 43.03 11.69 -9.69
N CYS A 569 42.28 11.40 -8.61
CA CYS A 569 42.81 11.39 -7.24
C CYS A 569 42.11 10.26 -6.46
N SER A 570 42.81 9.67 -5.48
CA SER A 570 42.18 8.67 -4.60
C SER A 570 41.19 9.31 -3.62
N LEU A 571 40.06 8.68 -3.46
CA LEU A 571 39.02 9.06 -2.51
C LEU A 571 39.06 8.20 -1.24
N LYS A 572 40.14 7.40 -1.04
CA LYS A 572 40.23 6.45 0.08
C LYS A 572 40.14 7.19 1.42
N ASP A 573 39.22 6.78 2.24
CA ASP A 573 39.22 7.03 3.66
C ASP A 573 39.40 5.70 4.42
N ASN A 574 39.99 5.79 5.62
CA ASN A 574 40.59 4.66 6.33
C ASN A 574 39.60 3.64 6.92
N SER A 575 38.33 3.59 6.53
CA SER A 575 37.32 2.95 7.38
C SER A 575 36.53 1.81 6.76
N HIS A 576 36.71 1.38 5.47
CA HIS A 576 35.62 0.58 4.89
C HIS A 576 35.95 -0.57 3.95
N LEU A 577 35.03 -1.56 4.00
CA LEU A 577 34.96 -2.80 3.22
C LEU A 577 34.76 -2.57 1.71
N GLU A 578 34.22 -1.39 1.32
CA GLU A 578 34.00 -1.00 -0.07
C GLU A 578 35.03 0.02 -0.53
N THR A 579 35.48 -0.09 -1.78
CA THR A 579 36.49 0.79 -2.36
C THR A 579 35.89 1.68 -3.45
N GLU A 580 36.54 2.79 -3.76
CA GLU A 580 36.14 3.72 -4.83
C GLU A 580 36.05 3.02 -6.20
N GLU A 581 36.77 1.93 -6.42
CA GLU A 581 36.72 1.12 -7.64
C GLU A 581 35.35 0.53 -7.91
N PHE A 582 34.54 0.26 -6.88
CA PHE A 582 33.21 -0.28 -7.01
C PHE A 582 32.19 0.67 -7.70
N VAL A 583 32.53 1.94 -7.88
CA VAL A 583 31.71 2.87 -8.67
C VAL A 583 31.88 2.64 -10.17
N LEU A 584 33.08 2.17 -10.58
CA LEU A 584 33.46 1.98 -11.98
C LEU A 584 33.43 0.50 -12.41
N ASP A 585 33.05 -0.41 -11.53
CA ASP A 585 32.95 -1.85 -11.85
C ASP A 585 31.73 -2.19 -12.73
N GLU A 586 31.60 -3.47 -13.09
CA GLU A 586 30.49 -3.94 -13.93
C GLU A 586 29.19 -4.14 -13.16
N TYR A 587 29.24 -4.10 -11.83
CA TYR A 587 28.09 -4.44 -10.96
C TYR A 587 27.34 -3.19 -10.50
N CYS A 588 26.06 -3.16 -10.79
CA CYS A 588 25.22 -1.99 -10.51
C CYS A 588 24.84 -1.83 -9.02
N ASP A 589 25.11 -2.82 -8.19
CA ASP A 589 24.71 -2.82 -6.76
C ASP A 589 25.91 -2.78 -5.80
N SER A 590 27.14 -2.62 -6.32
CA SER A 590 28.33 -2.23 -5.56
C SER A 590 28.33 -0.72 -5.31
N GLY A 591 29.46 -0.14 -4.93
CA GLY A 591 29.57 1.31 -4.84
C GLY A 591 30.36 1.81 -3.64
N PHE A 592 30.46 3.13 -3.55
CA PHE A 592 31.28 3.82 -2.57
C PHE A 592 30.61 5.11 -2.08
N LYS A 593 30.80 5.40 -0.78
CA LYS A 593 30.39 6.66 -0.15
C LYS A 593 31.54 7.25 0.63
N THR A 594 31.85 8.54 0.38
CA THR A 594 32.83 9.27 1.17
C THR A 594 32.26 9.68 2.53
N TYR A 595 33.13 9.66 3.54
CA TYR A 595 32.83 10.18 4.88
C TYR A 595 33.55 11.50 5.15
N CYS A 596 34.50 11.89 4.27
CA CYS A 596 35.15 13.19 4.29
C CYS A 596 34.43 14.15 3.33
N PRO A 597 34.27 15.44 3.70
CA PRO A 597 33.66 16.43 2.81
C PRO A 597 34.46 16.59 1.52
N ILE A 598 33.78 16.45 0.38
CA ILE A 598 34.33 16.74 -0.96
C ILE A 598 33.36 17.53 -1.79
N ARG A 599 33.88 18.43 -2.65
CA ARG A 599 33.04 19.29 -3.50
C ARG A 599 32.99 18.82 -4.95
N TYR A 600 33.94 18.05 -5.37
CA TYR A 600 34.02 17.51 -6.73
C TYR A 600 34.85 16.22 -6.78
N VAL A 601 34.61 15.45 -7.82
CA VAL A 601 35.38 14.25 -8.16
C VAL A 601 35.72 14.31 -9.64
N ASP A 602 37.01 14.05 -9.94
CA ASP A 602 37.54 14.13 -11.29
C ASP A 602 37.94 12.75 -11.84
N PHE A 603 37.62 12.53 -13.12
CA PHE A 603 37.85 11.28 -13.84
C PHE A 603 38.66 11.54 -15.11
N ASP A 604 39.51 10.55 -15.49
CA ASP A 604 40.16 10.47 -16.77
C ASP A 604 39.53 9.32 -17.59
N LEU A 605 39.05 9.62 -18.77
CA LEU A 605 38.45 8.67 -19.71
C LEU A 605 39.56 7.87 -20.50
N GLY A 606 40.82 8.21 -20.29
CA GLY A 606 41.97 7.61 -20.97
C GLY A 606 42.20 8.12 -22.40
N LYS A 607 41.21 8.73 -23.02
CA LYS A 607 41.23 9.29 -24.38
C LYS A 607 40.16 10.38 -24.56
N ASP A 608 40.30 11.15 -25.62
CA ASP A 608 39.24 12.08 -26.02
C ASP A 608 38.04 11.35 -26.55
N CYS A 609 36.85 11.54 -25.92
CA CYS A 609 35.56 10.91 -26.26
C CYS A 609 34.52 11.93 -26.60
N GLU A 610 33.73 11.69 -27.66
CA GLU A 610 32.45 12.36 -27.91
C GLU A 610 31.39 11.65 -27.11
N LEU A 611 31.00 12.23 -25.95
CA LEU A 611 30.06 11.60 -25.04
C LEU A 611 28.61 11.74 -25.52
N GLU A 612 27.90 10.63 -25.58
CA GLU A 612 26.45 10.57 -25.86
C GLU A 612 25.64 10.66 -24.57
N SER A 613 26.07 9.92 -23.54
CA SER A 613 25.35 9.89 -22.26
C SER A 613 26.21 9.47 -21.08
N ILE A 614 25.73 9.83 -19.89
CA ILE A 614 26.30 9.48 -18.59
C ILE A 614 25.25 8.75 -17.77
N VAL A 615 25.58 7.56 -17.28
CA VAL A 615 24.73 6.76 -16.41
C VAL A 615 25.25 6.80 -14.99
N ILE A 616 24.39 7.17 -14.04
CA ILE A 616 24.72 7.17 -12.61
C ILE A 616 23.66 6.45 -11.79
N LYS A 617 24.06 5.85 -10.67
CA LYS A 617 23.19 5.27 -9.64
C LYS A 617 23.64 5.75 -8.27
N PRO A 618 22.77 6.27 -7.40
CA PRO A 618 23.12 6.64 -6.04
C PRO A 618 23.65 5.46 -5.22
N TYR A 619 24.45 5.76 -4.20
CA TYR A 619 24.97 4.75 -3.28
C TYR A 619 23.81 4.08 -2.51
N ILE A 620 23.84 2.76 -2.51
CA ILE A 620 22.87 1.91 -1.79
C ILE A 620 23.60 1.22 -0.63
N LYS A 621 23.13 1.47 0.59
CA LYS A 621 23.66 0.81 1.78
C LYS A 621 23.36 -0.69 1.75
N THR A 622 24.38 -1.52 2.04
CA THR A 622 24.22 -2.97 2.11
C THR A 622 23.25 -3.40 3.22
N GLN A 623 22.47 -4.43 2.93
CA GLN A 623 21.66 -5.19 3.90
C GLN A 623 22.24 -6.58 4.16
N LEU A 624 23.43 -6.86 3.61
CA LEU A 624 24.11 -8.16 3.71
C LEU A 624 25.11 -8.11 4.87
N PHE A 625 24.60 -8.35 6.07
CA PHE A 625 25.41 -8.30 7.29
C PHE A 625 26.38 -9.45 7.39
N SER A 626 27.60 -9.17 7.87
CA SER A 626 28.63 -10.18 8.10
C SER A 626 28.15 -11.29 9.06
N GLY A 627 28.54 -12.53 8.79
CA GLY A 627 28.16 -13.70 9.58
C GLY A 627 26.71 -14.17 9.40
N ILE A 628 25.96 -13.60 8.45
CA ILE A 628 24.61 -14.03 8.11
C ILE A 628 24.60 -14.64 6.72
N TRP A 629 23.96 -15.80 6.57
CA TRP A 629 23.85 -16.51 5.30
C TRP A 629 22.63 -16.02 4.49
N TYR A 630 22.86 -15.80 3.19
CA TYR A 630 21.88 -15.35 2.21
C TYR A 630 21.80 -16.35 1.08
N GLU A 631 20.57 -16.69 0.66
CA GLU A 631 20.27 -17.66 -0.38
C GLU A 631 19.61 -16.98 -1.55
N LEU A 632 20.15 -17.12 -2.76
CA LEU A 632 19.55 -16.61 -3.99
C LEU A 632 18.61 -17.65 -4.57
N PHE A 633 17.41 -17.20 -4.92
CA PHE A 633 16.41 -17.99 -5.62
C PHE A 633 16.07 -17.40 -6.99
N TYR A 634 15.76 -18.26 -7.92
CA TYR A 634 15.14 -17.89 -9.19
C TYR A 634 13.79 -18.58 -9.36
N TRP A 635 12.95 -18.04 -10.22
CA TRP A 635 11.61 -18.58 -10.48
C TRP A 635 11.60 -19.54 -11.68
N ASP A 636 11.20 -20.76 -11.45
CA ASP A 636 10.93 -21.79 -12.45
C ASP A 636 9.79 -22.68 -11.95
N ASN A 637 8.53 -22.30 -12.27
CA ASN A 637 7.32 -22.93 -11.72
C ASN A 637 7.33 -23.07 -10.18
N GLY A 638 7.92 -22.11 -9.52
CA GLY A 638 8.22 -22.06 -8.08
C GLY A 638 9.65 -21.57 -7.85
N TRP A 639 9.97 -21.29 -6.60
CA TRP A 639 11.29 -20.85 -6.20
C TRP A 639 12.31 -22.00 -6.25
N ARG A 640 13.41 -21.82 -6.98
CA ARG A 640 14.55 -22.74 -7.10
C ARG A 640 15.79 -22.08 -6.51
N SER A 641 16.51 -22.77 -5.63
CA SER A 641 17.72 -22.27 -5.01
C SER A 641 18.92 -22.31 -5.97
N LEU A 642 19.71 -21.24 -5.94
CA LEU A 642 21.07 -21.18 -6.55
C LEU A 642 22.18 -21.28 -5.51
N GLY A 643 21.84 -21.64 -4.28
CA GLY A 643 22.79 -21.78 -3.18
C GLY A 643 22.88 -20.55 -2.28
N SER A 644 23.63 -20.73 -1.21
CA SER A 644 23.79 -19.72 -0.15
C SER A 644 25.22 -19.23 -0.08
N LYS A 645 25.38 -17.95 0.27
CA LYS A 645 26.68 -17.31 0.56
C LYS A 645 26.60 -16.58 1.88
N GLU A 646 27.72 -16.53 2.59
CA GLU A 646 27.82 -15.76 3.84
C GLU A 646 28.05 -14.28 3.52
N GLY A 647 27.30 -13.40 4.20
CA GLY A 647 27.46 -11.96 4.05
C GLY A 647 28.79 -11.46 4.56
N THR A 648 29.42 -10.59 3.81
CA THR A 648 30.72 -9.97 4.14
C THR A 648 30.60 -8.54 4.64
N GLY A 649 29.36 -8.02 4.72
CA GLY A 649 29.10 -6.60 5.02
C GLY A 649 29.19 -5.69 3.79
N SER A 650 29.40 -6.27 2.60
CA SER A 650 29.42 -5.59 1.31
C SER A 650 28.39 -6.21 0.36
N HIS A 651 28.75 -6.61 -0.81
CA HIS A 651 27.92 -7.28 -1.79
C HIS A 651 28.28 -8.77 -1.92
N LEU A 652 27.35 -9.57 -2.49
CA LEU A 652 27.58 -10.98 -2.82
C LEU A 652 27.46 -11.19 -4.32
N ILE A 653 28.45 -11.81 -4.93
CA ILE A 653 28.44 -12.19 -6.34
C ILE A 653 27.87 -13.60 -6.45
N TYR A 654 26.84 -13.76 -7.27
CA TYR A 654 26.25 -15.05 -7.64
C TYR A 654 26.49 -15.33 -9.11
N ASP A 655 27.15 -16.46 -9.40
CA ASP A 655 27.41 -16.93 -10.74
C ASP A 655 26.33 -17.90 -11.22
N ASN A 656 26.27 -18.14 -12.52
CA ASN A 656 25.32 -19.07 -13.13
C ASN A 656 23.85 -18.74 -12.90
N VAL A 657 23.54 -17.45 -12.70
CA VAL A 657 22.16 -16.97 -12.53
C VAL A 657 21.45 -17.00 -13.88
N PRO A 658 20.28 -17.66 -14.00
CA PRO A 658 19.53 -17.69 -15.24
C PRO A 658 19.07 -16.29 -15.70
N VAL A 659 19.09 -16.06 -17.00
CA VAL A 659 18.65 -14.79 -17.59
C VAL A 659 17.11 -14.78 -17.74
N GLY A 660 16.49 -13.62 -17.57
CA GLY A 660 15.08 -13.38 -17.89
C GLY A 660 14.06 -13.88 -16.86
N THR A 661 14.52 -14.38 -15.72
CA THR A 661 13.67 -14.90 -14.64
C THR A 661 13.50 -13.91 -13.50
N LEU A 662 12.52 -14.17 -12.65
CA LEU A 662 12.32 -13.47 -11.39
C LEU A 662 13.29 -14.00 -10.33
N LEU A 663 13.86 -13.11 -9.53
CA LEU A 663 14.89 -13.42 -8.53
C LEU A 663 14.45 -12.93 -7.15
N MET A 664 15.01 -13.57 -6.09
CA MET A 664 14.82 -13.18 -4.70
C MET A 664 16.03 -13.60 -3.89
N VAL A 665 16.57 -12.70 -3.05
CA VAL A 665 17.58 -13.04 -2.03
C VAL A 665 16.93 -13.14 -0.68
N LYS A 666 17.13 -14.25 0.00
CA LYS A 666 16.53 -14.56 1.29
C LYS A 666 17.57 -14.63 2.39
N ASN A 667 17.31 -13.92 3.49
CA ASN A 667 18.09 -14.02 4.73
C ASN A 667 17.73 -15.33 5.45
N LYS A 668 18.72 -16.19 5.72
CA LYS A 668 18.47 -17.50 6.36
C LYS A 668 18.27 -17.43 7.88
N LYS A 669 18.67 -16.35 8.52
CA LYS A 669 18.55 -16.17 9.97
C LYS A 669 17.14 -15.72 10.35
N TRP A 670 16.52 -14.84 9.55
CA TRP A 670 15.23 -14.27 9.86
C TRP A 670 14.12 -15.03 9.15
N LYS A 671 13.28 -15.76 9.92
CA LYS A 671 12.29 -16.69 9.37
C LYS A 671 10.93 -16.06 9.04
N SER A 672 10.63 -14.86 9.54
CA SER A 672 9.35 -14.19 9.32
C SER A 672 9.50 -12.68 9.45
N ASN A 673 8.65 -11.91 8.79
CA ASN A 673 8.62 -10.44 8.78
C ASN A 673 9.88 -9.78 8.21
N SER A 674 10.63 -10.48 7.40
CA SER A 674 11.76 -9.89 6.71
C SER A 674 11.32 -9.07 5.51
N ALA A 675 12.14 -8.08 5.18
CA ALA A 675 11.83 -7.10 4.15
C ALA A 675 12.10 -7.59 2.73
N GLU A 676 12.39 -8.90 2.54
CA GLU A 676 12.77 -9.44 1.24
C GLU A 676 11.75 -9.08 0.16
N ARG A 677 12.29 -8.65 -0.98
CA ARG A 677 11.53 -8.33 -2.18
C ARG A 677 12.05 -9.13 -3.37
N ILE A 678 11.23 -9.20 -4.39
CA ILE A 678 11.58 -9.78 -5.68
C ILE A 678 12.27 -8.73 -6.56
N PHE A 679 13.12 -9.20 -7.45
CA PHE A 679 13.78 -8.35 -8.43
C PHE A 679 13.99 -9.07 -9.75
N ILE A 680 14.22 -8.30 -10.79
CA ILE A 680 14.72 -8.77 -12.08
C ILE A 680 16.09 -8.13 -12.35
N TYR A 681 16.97 -8.87 -13.02
CA TYR A 681 18.23 -8.34 -13.51
C TYR A 681 18.13 -8.15 -15.02
N LYS A 682 18.23 -6.91 -15.47
CA LYS A 682 18.06 -6.54 -16.88
C LYS A 682 19.03 -5.41 -17.23
N ASP A 683 19.73 -5.56 -18.36
CA ASP A 683 20.63 -4.53 -18.88
C ASP A 683 21.72 -4.08 -17.87
N GLY A 684 22.24 -5.02 -17.08
CA GLY A 684 23.24 -4.74 -16.05
C GLY A 684 22.68 -4.10 -14.78
N GLU A 685 21.36 -4.10 -14.57
CA GLU A 685 20.71 -3.48 -13.40
C GLU A 685 19.77 -4.42 -12.64
N ILE A 686 19.76 -4.28 -11.31
CA ILE A 686 18.78 -4.91 -10.42
C ILE A 686 17.58 -3.98 -10.27
N LEU A 687 16.42 -4.42 -10.76
CA LEU A 687 15.15 -3.71 -10.67
C LEU A 687 14.27 -4.39 -9.62
N TRP A 688 14.04 -3.70 -8.50
CA TRP A 688 13.25 -4.19 -7.36
C TRP A 688 11.75 -3.97 -7.55
N TYR A 689 10.94 -4.99 -7.13
CA TYR A 689 9.49 -4.99 -7.22
C TYR A 689 8.85 -5.44 -5.92
#